data_0b992f743a8aad2767c8da891abcb03b
#
_entry.id   0b992f743a8aad2767c8da891abcb03b
#
_cell.length_a   1.000
_cell.length_b   1.000
_cell.length_c   1.000
_cell.angle_alpha   90.00
_cell.angle_beta   90.00
_cell.angle_gamma   90.00
#
_symmetry.space_group_name_H-M   'P 1'
#
loop_
_entity.id
_entity.type
_entity.pdbx_description
1 polymer ?
#
loop_
_entity_poly.entity_id
_entity_poly.type
_entity_poly.pdbx_seq_one_letter_code
_entity_poly.pdbx_strand_id
1 'polypeptide(L)'
;YDTFHEGADRIYMVRAHYTDSPGSISNSTPYPLSSYLQEKMPEIEVAASTSIYREMKFRMGDNEHEVVMAAADSVFMNFFNIQLLKGTVNFLKENDPEIAITEEFARKLFGNEEDALGKEVELNGRSRKIGAIVSGWSRHSNIPYSVLVSARHYPRWGSKGEQLFVRVRAGVDRDTFQKKIDSIDLLNIPKESELSKLLITPVSALRYSDYVSKVDVVISFSYIFYFSLAGGLVIICSLFNYLTLYISRLCMRSREMALRKVNGASNASLSVQFGIELFLILCIALLCGLLMIELSMSRFLNFTQIEAGSYYGEIMVYLLVVIILSFLFAQIPLSYFRRRTLQEAIKGKVVTARPYLFRKIGIIMQLVVSLAFIFCTVVMMKQLYFLKNTDLGMERHNIGNVALWNGDIKQWPGKIAALPMVTETLPPSYFPIIPTGPMMYVEINNWDDSPKVVEEAVTVGMLPGKEEFFQFYDLKLLEGEFISDKNQGNEVVIDENTCHKFGWKQALGKSFYYEQNGQRRGYKVVGVVRNLSYRPPTSEPGLVAFQHPKAQEYLLNRASILFKFREGMWNECRAAIEKLHKEEFPNAYMRLFNEEEEYNKHLRSEDALMKLLGFVSLVCVIISVFGVFSLVTLSCEQRQKEIAIRKVNGAQIRHILHLFFREYLLLLIIAAVIAFPVGYAVMRKWIDNYVRQTAIDGWIYIGIFVVVAIILLLSIIWRVWKAARQNPAEIIKSE
;
A
#
# COMPACT_ATOMS: atom_id res chain seq x y z
N TYR A 1 -4.53 6.94 -15.44
CA TYR A 1 -3.97 8.08 -14.70
C TYR A 1 -3.41 9.09 -15.69
N ASP A 2 -3.68 10.38 -15.50
CA ASP A 2 -3.11 11.54 -16.22
C ASP A 2 -3.27 11.51 -17.77
N THR A 3 -4.17 10.67 -18.30
CA THR A 3 -4.46 10.60 -19.74
C THR A 3 -5.40 11.71 -20.22
N PHE A 4 -5.99 12.46 -19.29
CA PHE A 4 -6.93 13.55 -19.56
C PHE A 4 -6.23 14.89 -19.86
N HIS A 5 -4.92 14.99 -19.63
CA HIS A 5 -4.16 16.20 -19.99
C HIS A 5 -4.03 16.33 -21.50
N GLU A 6 -4.13 17.55 -21.99
CA GLU A 6 -3.96 17.84 -23.41
C GLU A 6 -2.54 17.45 -23.88
N GLY A 7 -2.47 16.53 -24.84
CA GLY A 7 -1.20 15.97 -25.30
C GLY A 7 -0.49 15.07 -24.28
N ALA A 8 -1.24 14.35 -23.43
CA ALA A 8 -0.70 13.47 -22.40
C ALA A 8 0.29 12.41 -22.94
N ASP A 9 0.14 11.99 -24.18
CA ASP A 9 1.04 11.09 -24.91
C ASP A 9 2.42 11.70 -25.17
N ARG A 10 2.54 13.04 -25.12
CA ARG A 10 3.77 13.83 -25.35
C ARG A 10 4.33 14.46 -24.08
N ILE A 11 3.69 14.22 -22.92
CA ILE A 11 4.15 14.75 -21.65
C ILE A 11 4.97 13.71 -20.92
N TYR A 12 6.18 14.09 -20.52
CA TYR A 12 7.10 13.26 -19.77
C TYR A 12 7.54 13.96 -18.49
N MET A 13 7.68 13.21 -17.42
CA MET A 13 8.39 13.63 -16.23
C MET A 13 9.87 13.32 -16.40
N VAL A 14 10.73 14.30 -16.14
CA VAL A 14 12.17 14.12 -16.10
C VAL A 14 12.57 13.70 -14.70
N ARG A 15 13.22 12.55 -14.60
CA ARG A 15 13.71 11.95 -13.36
C ARG A 15 15.23 11.89 -13.42
N ALA A 16 15.86 11.86 -12.27
CA ALA A 16 17.32 11.95 -12.20
C ALA A 16 17.92 10.85 -11.32
N HIS A 17 19.08 10.35 -11.72
CA HIS A 17 20.04 9.72 -10.83
C HIS A 17 21.05 10.77 -10.37
N TYR A 18 21.41 10.70 -9.12
CA TYR A 18 22.39 11.59 -8.51
C TYR A 18 23.59 10.77 -8.02
N THR A 19 24.76 11.39 -8.06
CA THR A 19 26.01 10.76 -7.61
C THR A 19 26.00 10.51 -6.11
N ASP A 20 25.32 11.39 -5.32
CA ASP A 20 25.16 11.26 -3.87
C ASP A 20 24.14 10.18 -3.44
N SER A 21 23.36 9.64 -4.40
CA SER A 21 22.33 8.63 -4.15
C SER A 21 22.34 7.55 -5.24
N PRO A 22 23.46 6.84 -5.43
CA PRO A 22 23.61 5.84 -6.47
C PRO A 22 22.59 4.72 -6.29
N GLY A 23 21.97 4.29 -7.41
CA GLY A 23 20.95 3.24 -7.43
C GLY A 23 19.53 3.72 -7.09
N SER A 24 19.32 4.98 -6.70
CA SER A 24 18.00 5.57 -6.50
C SER A 24 17.62 6.50 -7.65
N ILE A 25 16.35 6.46 -8.06
CA ILE A 25 15.80 7.39 -9.03
C ILE A 25 15.07 8.48 -8.24
N SER A 26 15.49 9.73 -8.41
CA SER A 26 14.79 10.88 -7.83
C SER A 26 13.75 11.42 -8.80
N ASN A 27 12.60 11.82 -8.26
CA ASN A 27 11.55 12.52 -8.99
C ASN A 27 11.75 14.05 -8.95
N SER A 28 12.74 14.51 -8.21
CA SER A 28 13.05 15.92 -8.05
C SER A 28 14.34 16.27 -8.77
N THR A 29 14.35 17.43 -9.40
CA THR A 29 15.46 17.97 -10.19
C THR A 29 15.76 19.40 -9.78
N PRO A 30 16.94 19.96 -10.11
CA PRO A 30 17.23 21.38 -9.98
C PRO A 30 16.37 22.22 -10.94
N TYR A 31 15.86 23.35 -10.48
CA TYR A 31 15.07 24.28 -11.33
C TYR A 31 15.80 24.70 -12.62
N PRO A 32 17.12 25.06 -12.61
CA PRO A 32 17.82 25.45 -13.83
C PRO A 32 17.87 24.38 -14.93
N LEU A 33 17.62 23.12 -14.59
CA LEU A 33 17.59 22.02 -15.54
C LEU A 33 16.47 22.21 -16.59
N SER A 34 15.35 22.84 -16.22
CA SER A 34 14.24 23.10 -17.13
C SER A 34 14.67 23.97 -18.32
N SER A 35 15.31 25.10 -18.05
CA SER A 35 15.81 26.01 -19.06
C SER A 35 16.97 25.43 -19.86
N TYR A 36 17.87 24.68 -19.19
CA TYR A 36 18.98 24.01 -19.84
C TYR A 36 18.50 22.97 -20.86
N LEU A 37 17.53 22.15 -20.51
CA LEU A 37 16.98 21.17 -21.44
C LEU A 37 16.24 21.82 -22.61
N GLN A 38 15.48 22.87 -22.38
CA GLN A 38 14.81 23.62 -23.46
C GLN A 38 15.81 24.26 -24.44
N GLU A 39 16.94 24.77 -23.94
CA GLU A 39 18.00 25.36 -24.81
C GLU A 39 18.72 24.29 -25.64
N LYS A 40 19.03 23.15 -25.04
CA LYS A 40 19.82 22.08 -25.69
C LYS A 40 19.00 21.14 -26.55
N MET A 41 17.67 21.07 -26.34
CA MET A 41 16.80 20.10 -26.99
C MET A 41 15.63 20.79 -27.71
N PRO A 42 15.75 21.03 -29.03
CA PRO A 42 14.67 21.65 -29.83
C PRO A 42 13.38 20.83 -29.88
N GLU A 43 13.43 19.55 -29.50
CA GLU A 43 12.30 18.66 -29.40
C GLU A 43 11.36 19.02 -28.24
N ILE A 44 11.87 19.71 -27.23
CA ILE A 44 11.06 20.18 -26.10
C ILE A 44 10.30 21.44 -26.52
N GLU A 45 8.99 21.34 -26.48
CA GLU A 45 8.10 22.45 -26.75
C GLU A 45 8.01 23.41 -25.55
N VAL A 46 7.76 22.83 -24.36
CA VAL A 46 7.65 23.55 -23.09
C VAL A 46 8.14 22.66 -21.95
N ALA A 47 8.81 23.27 -20.97
CA ALA A 47 9.17 22.63 -19.71
C ALA A 47 8.52 23.39 -18.55
N ALA A 48 7.95 22.66 -17.59
CA ALA A 48 7.31 23.22 -16.41
C ALA A 48 7.83 22.53 -15.15
N SER A 49 8.17 23.31 -14.14
CA SER A 49 8.63 22.84 -12.85
C SER A 49 7.60 23.14 -11.77
N THR A 50 7.45 22.24 -10.81
CA THR A 50 6.58 22.41 -9.64
C THR A 50 7.16 21.72 -8.42
N SER A 51 6.76 22.17 -7.24
CA SER A 51 6.98 21.46 -5.98
C SER A 51 5.63 21.06 -5.39
N ILE A 52 5.44 19.77 -5.12
CA ILE A 52 4.20 19.25 -4.54
C ILE A 52 4.45 18.90 -3.09
N TYR A 53 3.66 19.48 -2.22
CA TYR A 53 3.70 19.29 -0.78
C TYR A 53 2.44 18.58 -0.33
N ARG A 54 2.58 17.43 0.29
CA ARG A 54 1.47 16.63 0.84
C ARG A 54 1.35 16.84 2.34
N GLU A 55 0.24 16.39 2.92
CA GLU A 55 -0.03 16.49 4.36
C GLU A 55 0.09 17.94 4.90
N MET A 56 -0.28 18.93 4.05
CA MET A 56 -0.28 20.32 4.45
C MET A 56 -1.55 20.62 5.27
N LYS A 57 -1.39 21.32 6.38
CA LYS A 57 -2.52 21.69 7.26
C LYS A 57 -3.20 22.95 6.75
N PHE A 58 -4.46 22.80 6.38
CA PHE A 58 -5.34 23.91 6.00
C PHE A 58 -6.38 24.08 7.10
N ARG A 59 -6.38 25.24 7.78
CA ARG A 59 -7.27 25.51 8.89
C ARG A 59 -8.20 26.67 8.55
N MET A 60 -9.48 26.47 8.89
CA MET A 60 -10.51 27.49 8.81
C MET A 60 -11.31 27.50 10.10
N GLY A 61 -11.12 28.51 10.94
CA GLY A 61 -11.66 28.51 12.31
C GLY A 61 -11.12 27.34 13.11
N ASP A 62 -12.00 26.53 13.68
CA ASP A 62 -11.62 25.35 14.47
C ASP A 62 -11.43 24.08 13.62
N ASN A 63 -11.77 24.11 12.34
CA ASN A 63 -11.67 22.96 11.46
C ASN A 63 -10.30 22.92 10.77
N GLU A 64 -9.60 21.78 10.89
CA GLU A 64 -8.32 21.50 10.23
C GLU A 64 -8.51 20.39 9.19
N HIS A 65 -7.96 20.59 7.98
CA HIS A 65 -8.00 19.67 6.87
C HIS A 65 -6.59 19.43 6.33
N GLU A 66 -6.26 18.18 6.05
CA GLU A 66 -5.06 17.86 5.29
C GLU A 66 -5.32 18.10 3.79
N VAL A 67 -4.40 18.80 3.15
CA VAL A 67 -4.48 19.15 1.74
C VAL A 67 -3.16 18.87 1.01
N VAL A 68 -3.27 18.68 -0.29
CA VAL A 68 -2.11 18.67 -1.18
C VAL A 68 -1.94 20.05 -1.77
N MET A 69 -0.77 20.64 -1.56
CA MET A 69 -0.40 21.95 -2.06
C MET A 69 0.60 21.82 -3.21
N ALA A 70 0.36 22.47 -4.32
CA ALA A 70 1.33 22.58 -5.41
C ALA A 70 1.79 24.02 -5.57
N ALA A 71 3.10 24.20 -5.80
CA ALA A 71 3.67 25.46 -6.18
C ALA A 71 3.48 25.67 -7.68
N ALA A 72 2.82 26.77 -8.07
CA ALA A 72 2.47 27.05 -9.46
C ALA A 72 2.99 28.42 -9.91
N ASP A 73 3.42 28.47 -11.14
CA ASP A 73 3.65 29.68 -11.91
C ASP A 73 2.73 29.70 -13.14
N SER A 74 2.84 30.71 -13.96
CA SER A 74 2.06 30.82 -15.19
C SER A 74 2.41 29.72 -16.20
N VAL A 75 3.65 29.23 -16.20
CA VAL A 75 4.10 28.15 -17.10
C VAL A 75 3.43 26.85 -16.69
N PHE A 76 3.42 26.50 -15.40
CA PHE A 76 2.78 25.31 -14.87
C PHE A 76 1.27 25.30 -15.14
N MET A 77 0.58 26.44 -14.91
CA MET A 77 -0.85 26.54 -15.17
C MET A 77 -1.19 26.31 -16.66
N ASN A 78 -0.44 26.97 -17.55
CA ASN A 78 -0.63 26.82 -19.00
C ASN A 78 -0.24 25.41 -19.49
N PHE A 79 0.81 24.84 -18.93
CA PHE A 79 1.30 23.51 -19.29
C PHE A 79 0.24 22.44 -19.04
N PHE A 80 -0.44 22.51 -17.92
CA PHE A 80 -1.47 21.55 -17.53
C PHE A 80 -2.91 22.04 -17.80
N ASN A 81 -3.07 23.15 -18.50
CA ASN A 81 -4.37 23.76 -18.83
C ASN A 81 -5.28 23.97 -17.61
N ILE A 82 -4.68 24.48 -16.51
CA ILE A 82 -5.42 24.80 -15.29
C ILE A 82 -6.16 26.13 -15.53
N GLN A 83 -7.49 26.06 -15.50
CA GLN A 83 -8.32 27.24 -15.76
C GLN A 83 -8.59 28.02 -14.48
N LEU A 84 -8.47 29.35 -14.57
CA LEU A 84 -8.98 30.26 -13.54
C LEU A 84 -10.51 30.35 -13.71
N LEU A 85 -11.24 29.83 -12.73
CA LEU A 85 -12.72 29.87 -12.77
C LEU A 85 -13.27 31.16 -12.17
N LYS A 86 -12.71 31.62 -11.03
CA LYS A 86 -13.12 32.85 -10.35
C LYS A 86 -11.92 33.49 -9.65
N GLY A 87 -11.98 34.80 -9.43
CA GLY A 87 -10.92 35.55 -8.73
C GLY A 87 -9.85 36.11 -9.63
N THR A 88 -8.62 36.24 -9.13
CA THR A 88 -7.50 36.86 -9.80
C THR A 88 -6.26 35.96 -9.79
N VAL A 89 -5.33 36.18 -10.74
CA VAL A 89 -4.05 35.46 -10.82
C VAL A 89 -2.99 36.02 -9.86
N ASN A 90 -3.36 36.89 -8.91
CA ASN A 90 -2.41 37.48 -7.97
C ASN A 90 -1.66 36.43 -7.15
N PHE A 91 -2.30 35.31 -6.85
CA PHE A 91 -1.69 34.20 -6.11
C PHE A 91 -0.43 33.62 -6.78
N LEU A 92 -0.16 33.93 -8.06
CA LEU A 92 1.05 33.54 -8.77
C LEU A 92 2.22 34.52 -8.54
N LYS A 93 1.96 35.69 -7.97
CA LYS A 93 3.01 36.68 -7.69
C LYS A 93 3.86 36.20 -6.52
N GLU A 94 5.16 36.37 -6.65
CA GLU A 94 6.08 36.00 -5.58
C GLU A 94 5.80 36.83 -4.31
N ASN A 95 5.77 36.16 -3.16
CA ASN A 95 5.46 36.74 -1.83
C ASN A 95 4.03 37.30 -1.66
N ASP A 96 3.10 37.05 -2.58
CA ASP A 96 1.70 37.40 -2.38
C ASP A 96 1.07 36.47 -1.31
N PRO A 97 0.29 36.97 -0.34
CA PRO A 97 -0.39 36.15 0.64
C PRO A 97 -1.60 35.39 0.06
N GLU A 98 -1.99 35.65 -1.19
CA GLU A 98 -3.12 34.99 -1.81
C GLU A 98 -2.77 33.55 -2.22
N ILE A 99 -3.78 32.69 -2.16
CA ILE A 99 -3.73 31.30 -2.62
C ILE A 99 -4.89 31.03 -3.56
N ALA A 100 -4.77 30.00 -4.38
CA ALA A 100 -5.91 29.48 -5.12
C ALA A 100 -6.29 28.10 -4.58
N ILE A 101 -7.59 27.79 -4.59
CA ILE A 101 -8.13 26.49 -4.21
C ILE A 101 -8.93 25.90 -5.36
N THR A 102 -9.02 24.57 -5.40
CA THR A 102 -9.82 23.91 -6.44
C THR A 102 -11.32 24.07 -6.17
N GLU A 103 -12.11 24.04 -7.24
CA GLU A 103 -13.58 24.10 -7.19
C GLU A 103 -14.15 23.01 -6.25
N GLU A 104 -13.66 21.78 -6.33
CA GLU A 104 -14.11 20.67 -5.47
C GLU A 104 -13.83 20.95 -4.00
N PHE A 105 -12.63 21.46 -3.70
CA PHE A 105 -12.25 21.80 -2.33
C PHE A 105 -13.05 22.98 -1.78
N ALA A 106 -13.30 24.00 -2.62
CA ALA A 106 -14.16 25.12 -2.25
C ALA A 106 -15.59 24.66 -1.91
N ARG A 107 -16.19 23.82 -2.72
CA ARG A 107 -17.53 23.25 -2.45
C ARG A 107 -17.54 22.40 -1.18
N LYS A 108 -16.50 21.61 -0.93
CA LYS A 108 -16.38 20.77 0.27
C LYS A 108 -16.37 21.61 1.55
N LEU A 109 -15.70 22.78 1.56
CA LEU A 109 -15.53 23.62 2.75
C LEU A 109 -16.65 24.62 2.95
N PHE A 110 -17.14 25.24 1.88
CA PHE A 110 -18.04 26.39 1.94
C PHE A 110 -19.45 26.08 1.42
N GLY A 111 -19.66 24.90 0.82
CA GLY A 111 -20.92 24.53 0.18
C GLY A 111 -21.12 25.23 -1.17
N ASN A 112 -20.70 26.48 -1.32
CA ASN A 112 -20.69 27.25 -2.56
C ASN A 112 -19.32 27.87 -2.80
N GLU A 113 -18.90 27.91 -4.04
CA GLU A 113 -17.59 28.44 -4.47
C GLU A 113 -17.44 29.93 -4.19
N GLU A 114 -18.51 30.69 -4.36
CA GLU A 114 -18.50 32.15 -4.19
C GLU A 114 -18.18 32.58 -2.76
N ASP A 115 -18.60 31.77 -1.80
CA ASP A 115 -18.40 32.05 -0.39
C ASP A 115 -16.94 31.86 0.07
N ALA A 116 -16.11 31.23 -0.77
CA ALA A 116 -14.71 30.99 -0.49
C ALA A 116 -13.80 32.20 -0.80
N LEU A 117 -14.14 33.00 -1.83
CA LEU A 117 -13.30 34.11 -2.25
C LEU A 117 -13.18 35.20 -1.16
N GLY A 118 -11.95 35.66 -0.96
CA GLY A 118 -11.63 36.70 0.02
C GLY A 118 -11.57 36.24 1.47
N LYS A 119 -11.89 34.95 1.77
CA LYS A 119 -11.78 34.42 3.13
C LYS A 119 -10.31 34.26 3.53
N GLU A 120 -10.06 34.58 4.80
CA GLU A 120 -8.77 34.30 5.44
C GLU A 120 -8.76 32.87 5.98
N VAL A 121 -7.69 32.19 5.72
CA VAL A 121 -7.42 30.79 6.10
C VAL A 121 -5.99 30.67 6.58
N GLU A 122 -5.73 29.66 7.35
CA GLU A 122 -4.37 29.35 7.77
C GLU A 122 -3.84 28.15 6.97
N LEU A 123 -2.72 28.34 6.28
CA LEU A 123 -2.02 27.27 5.55
C LEU A 123 -0.65 27.06 6.20
N ASN A 124 -0.47 25.91 6.86
CA ASN A 124 0.74 25.60 7.61
C ASN A 124 1.20 26.71 8.58
N GLY A 125 0.32 27.21 9.43
CA GLY A 125 0.62 28.22 10.41
C GLY A 125 0.78 29.64 9.84
N ARG A 126 0.50 29.85 8.55
CA ARG A 126 0.55 31.19 7.91
C ARG A 126 -0.82 31.61 7.48
N SER A 127 -1.24 32.82 7.87
CA SER A 127 -2.46 33.43 7.34
C SER A 127 -2.32 33.64 5.82
N ARG A 128 -3.33 33.20 5.10
CA ARG A 128 -3.46 33.31 3.66
C ARG A 128 -4.87 33.76 3.32
N LYS A 129 -5.02 34.39 2.16
CA LYS A 129 -6.30 34.80 1.62
C LYS A 129 -6.64 34.00 0.38
N ILE A 130 -7.83 33.46 0.28
CA ILE A 130 -8.29 32.80 -0.94
C ILE A 130 -8.57 33.87 -1.99
N GLY A 131 -7.65 34.01 -2.97
CA GLY A 131 -7.73 35.00 -4.06
C GLY A 131 -8.31 34.44 -5.34
N ALA A 132 -8.33 33.11 -5.50
CA ALA A 132 -8.80 32.48 -6.73
C ALA A 132 -9.40 31.09 -6.50
N ILE A 133 -10.29 30.74 -7.41
CA ILE A 133 -10.80 29.38 -7.57
C ILE A 133 -10.36 28.88 -8.96
N VAL A 134 -9.75 27.71 -8.97
CA VAL A 134 -9.21 27.09 -10.19
C VAL A 134 -9.87 25.75 -10.47
N SER A 135 -9.82 25.34 -11.73
CA SER A 135 -10.27 23.99 -12.08
C SER A 135 -9.42 22.95 -11.35
N GLY A 136 -10.06 21.98 -10.73
CA GLY A 136 -9.41 20.75 -10.31
C GLY A 136 -9.29 19.78 -11.47
N TRP A 137 -8.45 18.78 -11.34
CA TRP A 137 -8.47 17.67 -12.29
C TRP A 137 -8.92 16.37 -11.62
N SER A 138 -9.13 15.37 -12.45
CA SER A 138 -9.63 14.06 -12.04
C SER A 138 -8.84 13.50 -10.85
N ARG A 139 -9.53 12.75 -9.98
CA ARG A 139 -8.91 11.96 -8.90
C ARG A 139 -7.87 10.95 -9.37
N HIS A 140 -7.83 10.66 -10.66
CA HIS A 140 -6.89 9.74 -11.30
C HIS A 140 -5.61 10.46 -11.77
N SER A 141 -5.06 11.34 -10.95
CA SER A 141 -3.81 12.05 -11.24
C SER A 141 -2.69 11.64 -10.27
N ASN A 142 -1.48 11.54 -10.82
CA ASN A 142 -0.24 11.42 -10.04
C ASN A 142 0.28 12.78 -9.55
N ILE A 143 -0.33 13.88 -10.01
CA ILE A 143 0.01 15.25 -9.69
C ILE A 143 -1.20 15.92 -9.01
N PRO A 144 -1.70 15.38 -7.87
CA PRO A 144 -2.88 15.92 -7.22
C PRO A 144 -2.56 17.29 -6.58
N TYR A 145 -3.56 18.16 -6.53
CA TYR A 145 -3.53 19.37 -5.73
C TYR A 145 -4.95 19.76 -5.30
N SER A 146 -5.03 20.38 -4.13
CA SER A 146 -6.25 21.03 -3.64
C SER A 146 -6.04 22.55 -3.48
N VAL A 147 -4.78 22.93 -3.28
CA VAL A 147 -4.35 24.32 -3.07
C VAL A 147 -3.18 24.61 -3.98
N LEU A 148 -3.21 25.78 -4.66
CA LEU A 148 -2.08 26.32 -5.41
C LEU A 148 -1.54 27.56 -4.68
N VAL A 149 -0.22 27.63 -4.62
CA VAL A 149 0.54 28.78 -4.10
C VAL A 149 1.55 29.23 -5.13
N SER A 150 2.03 30.48 -5.03
CA SER A 150 3.11 30.98 -5.88
C SER A 150 4.33 30.07 -5.81
N ALA A 151 4.85 29.68 -6.97
CA ALA A 151 6.10 28.94 -7.05
C ALA A 151 7.27 29.87 -6.70
N ARG A 152 8.08 29.43 -5.74
CA ARG A 152 9.33 30.07 -5.41
C ARG A 152 10.47 29.21 -5.92
N HIS A 153 10.91 29.50 -7.12
CA HIS A 153 12.01 28.77 -7.74
C HIS A 153 13.36 29.17 -7.15
N TYR A 154 14.19 28.19 -6.86
CA TYR A 154 15.55 28.40 -6.42
C TYR A 154 16.50 28.18 -7.60
N PRO A 155 17.06 29.24 -8.21
CA PRO A 155 17.91 29.12 -9.39
C PRO A 155 19.32 28.63 -9.03
N ARG A 156 19.39 27.53 -8.26
CA ARG A 156 20.65 26.89 -7.83
C ARG A 156 20.66 25.44 -8.28
N TRP A 157 21.74 25.03 -8.91
CA TRP A 157 21.95 23.66 -9.37
C TRP A 157 22.01 22.62 -8.23
N GLY A 158 22.46 23.00 -7.05
CA GLY A 158 22.46 22.13 -5.87
C GLY A 158 21.09 21.96 -5.18
N SER A 159 20.03 22.67 -5.62
CA SER A 159 18.69 22.56 -5.05
C SER A 159 17.88 21.47 -5.75
N LYS A 160 17.65 20.32 -5.12
CA LYS A 160 16.92 19.18 -5.66
C LYS A 160 15.48 19.15 -5.11
N GLY A 161 14.66 20.16 -5.42
CA GLY A 161 13.33 20.33 -4.80
C GLY A 161 12.15 20.29 -5.76
N GLU A 162 12.37 20.30 -7.07
CA GLU A 162 11.30 20.50 -8.04
C GLU A 162 11.08 19.29 -8.94
N GLN A 163 9.84 19.02 -9.26
CA GLN A 163 9.44 18.02 -10.26
C GLN A 163 9.39 18.71 -11.63
N LEU A 164 10.12 18.18 -12.59
CA LEU A 164 10.22 18.73 -13.94
C LEU A 164 9.40 17.90 -14.93
N PHE A 165 8.50 18.58 -15.61
CA PHE A 165 7.70 18.03 -16.71
C PHE A 165 8.08 18.69 -18.02
N VAL A 166 8.17 17.89 -19.09
CA VAL A 166 8.46 18.38 -20.43
C VAL A 166 7.38 17.90 -21.40
N ARG A 167 6.95 18.80 -22.28
CA ARG A 167 6.09 18.47 -23.43
C ARG A 167 6.96 18.42 -24.67
N VAL A 168 6.91 17.30 -25.36
CA VAL A 168 7.70 17.05 -26.58
C VAL A 168 6.85 17.39 -27.81
N ARG A 169 7.48 17.90 -28.85
CA ARG A 169 6.82 18.21 -30.13
C ARG A 169 6.20 16.96 -30.75
N ALA A 170 5.13 17.14 -31.51
CA ALA A 170 4.46 16.05 -32.21
C ALA A 170 5.42 15.33 -33.17
N GLY A 171 5.35 13.99 -33.18
CA GLY A 171 6.15 13.12 -34.05
C GLY A 171 7.49 12.67 -33.48
N VAL A 172 7.85 13.06 -32.27
CA VAL A 172 9.05 12.57 -31.59
C VAL A 172 8.71 11.30 -30.80
N ASP A 173 9.37 10.19 -31.14
CA ASP A 173 9.21 8.92 -30.44
C ASP A 173 9.95 8.91 -29.10
N ARG A 174 9.39 8.19 -28.12
CA ARG A 174 9.92 8.10 -26.75
C ARG A 174 11.36 7.61 -26.71
N ASP A 175 11.66 6.49 -27.43
CA ASP A 175 12.98 5.86 -27.34
C ASP A 175 14.05 6.73 -28.01
N THR A 176 13.67 7.44 -29.07
CA THR A 176 14.52 8.44 -29.72
C THR A 176 14.78 9.62 -28.79
N PHE A 177 13.77 10.08 -28.08
CA PHE A 177 13.90 11.16 -27.11
C PHE A 177 14.77 10.76 -25.90
N GLN A 178 14.60 9.51 -25.37
CA GLN A 178 15.46 9.01 -24.29
C GLN A 178 16.92 8.92 -24.74
N LYS A 179 17.20 8.40 -25.92
CA LYS A 179 18.57 8.35 -26.46
C LYS A 179 19.22 9.71 -26.59
N LYS A 180 18.45 10.74 -26.94
CA LYS A 180 18.93 12.12 -26.99
C LYS A 180 19.21 12.67 -25.59
N ILE A 181 18.34 12.39 -24.62
CA ILE A 181 18.59 12.76 -23.22
C ILE A 181 19.84 12.05 -22.68
N ASP A 182 20.03 10.77 -22.98
CA ASP A 182 21.23 10.02 -22.59
C ASP A 182 22.52 10.57 -23.24
N SER A 183 22.39 11.26 -24.39
CA SER A 183 23.51 11.89 -25.07
C SER A 183 23.81 13.33 -24.61
N ILE A 184 23.01 13.88 -23.69
CA ILE A 184 23.25 15.21 -23.15
C ILE A 184 24.54 15.20 -22.33
N ASP A 185 25.39 16.17 -22.63
CA ASP A 185 26.63 16.36 -21.90
C ASP A 185 26.38 16.95 -20.50
N LEU A 186 26.21 16.07 -19.52
CA LEU A 186 26.05 16.45 -18.12
C LEU A 186 27.34 17.03 -17.51
N LEU A 187 28.51 16.86 -18.16
CA LEU A 187 29.78 17.44 -17.71
C LEU A 187 29.81 18.97 -17.78
N ASN A 188 28.96 19.54 -18.65
CA ASN A 188 28.80 21.00 -18.76
C ASN A 188 27.81 21.57 -17.74
N ILE A 189 27.15 20.73 -16.95
CA ILE A 189 26.31 21.16 -15.85
C ILE A 189 27.20 21.36 -14.60
N PRO A 190 26.93 22.39 -13.77
CA PRO A 190 27.71 22.61 -12.54
C PRO A 190 27.74 21.37 -11.66
N LYS A 191 28.93 21.00 -11.18
CA LYS A 191 29.15 19.83 -10.31
C LYS A 191 28.28 19.84 -9.06
N GLU A 192 27.84 20.99 -8.61
CA GLU A 192 26.90 21.17 -7.49
C GLU A 192 25.54 20.48 -7.73
N SER A 193 25.19 20.16 -9.00
CA SER A 193 23.95 19.46 -9.34
C SER A 193 23.99 17.98 -8.95
N GLU A 194 25.19 17.40 -8.90
CA GLU A 194 25.42 15.94 -8.64
C GLU A 194 24.61 15.02 -9.58
N LEU A 195 24.19 15.55 -10.74
CA LEU A 195 23.44 14.78 -11.73
C LEU A 195 24.35 13.76 -12.43
N SER A 196 23.98 12.50 -12.40
CA SER A 196 24.71 11.44 -13.09
C SER A 196 23.98 10.93 -14.34
N LYS A 197 22.65 10.85 -14.30
CA LYS A 197 21.83 10.37 -15.43
C LYS A 197 20.42 10.98 -15.37
N LEU A 198 19.84 11.25 -16.54
CA LEU A 198 18.46 11.66 -16.68
C LEU A 198 17.62 10.52 -17.27
N LEU A 199 16.39 10.39 -16.79
CA LEU A 199 15.40 9.44 -17.25
C LEU A 199 14.09 10.17 -17.56
N ILE A 200 13.39 9.73 -18.60
CA ILE A 200 12.05 10.22 -18.90
C ILE A 200 11.00 9.14 -18.63
N THR A 201 9.91 9.55 -18.04
CA THR A 201 8.76 8.67 -17.79
C THR A 201 7.50 9.35 -18.30
N PRO A 202 6.73 8.74 -19.23
CA PRO A 202 5.45 9.30 -19.66
C PRO A 202 4.54 9.54 -18.45
N VAL A 203 3.84 10.67 -18.41
CA VAL A 203 2.94 11.01 -17.30
C VAL A 203 1.87 9.93 -17.11
N SER A 204 1.34 9.38 -18.20
CA SER A 204 0.38 8.27 -18.18
C SER A 204 0.94 6.96 -17.62
N ALA A 205 2.28 6.78 -17.66
CA ALA A 205 2.97 5.59 -17.16
C ALA A 205 3.56 5.77 -15.75
N LEU A 206 3.54 6.96 -15.19
CA LEU A 206 4.10 7.24 -13.86
C LEU A 206 3.54 6.29 -12.79
N ARG A 207 2.24 6.01 -12.84
CA ARG A 207 1.56 5.11 -11.90
C ARG A 207 2.07 3.65 -11.95
N TYR A 208 2.57 3.23 -13.10
CA TYR A 208 3.01 1.86 -13.36
C TYR A 208 4.53 1.69 -13.27
N SER A 209 5.25 2.81 -13.18
CA SER A 209 6.70 2.82 -12.96
C SER A 209 7.03 2.70 -11.48
N ASP A 210 8.32 2.47 -11.16
CA ASP A 210 8.84 2.53 -9.79
C ASP A 210 8.86 3.99 -9.26
N TYR A 211 7.81 4.73 -9.59
CA TYR A 211 7.53 6.07 -9.10
C TYR A 211 7.08 5.97 -7.65
N VAL A 212 8.04 5.64 -6.78
CA VAL A 212 7.83 5.74 -5.34
C VAL A 212 8.41 7.08 -4.91
N SER A 213 7.56 8.08 -4.85
CA SER A 213 7.89 9.27 -4.06
C SER A 213 8.08 8.78 -2.61
N LYS A 214 9.18 9.17 -1.98
CA LYS A 214 9.46 8.84 -0.57
C LYS A 214 8.38 9.36 0.41
N VAL A 215 7.45 10.16 -0.09
CA VAL A 215 6.36 10.80 0.65
C VAL A 215 4.99 10.22 0.28
N ASP A 216 4.89 9.55 -0.88
CA ASP A 216 3.61 9.03 -1.36
C ASP A 216 3.42 7.57 -0.94
N VAL A 217 2.46 7.33 -0.07
CA VAL A 217 1.85 6.00 0.12
C VAL A 217 1.00 5.68 -1.13
N VAL A 218 1.67 5.57 -2.24
CA VAL A 218 1.03 5.16 -3.50
C VAL A 218 1.03 3.65 -3.52
N ILE A 219 -0.17 3.05 -3.42
CA ILE A 219 -0.33 1.60 -3.58
C ILE A 219 0.26 1.19 -4.93
N SER A 220 1.28 0.35 -4.93
CA SER A 220 1.91 -0.18 -6.15
C SER A 220 0.86 -0.83 -7.06
N PHE A 221 1.01 -0.68 -8.37
CA PHE A 221 0.14 -1.34 -9.35
C PHE A 221 0.09 -2.87 -9.16
N SER A 222 1.17 -3.48 -8.71
CA SER A 222 1.22 -4.90 -8.37
C SER A 222 0.17 -5.28 -7.33
N TYR A 223 -0.09 -4.44 -6.33
CA TYR A 223 -1.14 -4.68 -5.33
C TYR A 223 -2.54 -4.56 -5.93
N ILE A 224 -2.78 -3.61 -6.83
CA ILE A 224 -4.06 -3.49 -7.55
C ILE A 224 -4.32 -4.77 -8.36
N PHE A 225 -3.30 -5.29 -9.02
CA PHE A 225 -3.40 -6.58 -9.74
C PHE A 225 -3.73 -7.73 -8.80
N TYR A 226 -3.04 -7.85 -7.64
CA TYR A 226 -3.33 -8.90 -6.67
C TYR A 226 -4.74 -8.80 -6.09
N PHE A 227 -5.23 -7.58 -5.83
CA PHE A 227 -6.60 -7.35 -5.37
C PHE A 227 -7.64 -7.74 -6.42
N SER A 228 -7.42 -7.36 -7.68
CA SER A 228 -8.30 -7.72 -8.78
C SER A 228 -8.34 -9.23 -9.00
N LEU A 229 -7.18 -9.89 -8.92
CA LEU A 229 -7.07 -11.35 -9.00
C LEU A 229 -7.81 -12.02 -7.83
N ALA A 230 -7.61 -11.54 -6.61
CA ALA A 230 -8.29 -12.06 -5.42
C ALA A 230 -9.82 -11.91 -5.55
N GLY A 231 -10.30 -10.74 -5.92
CA GLY A 231 -11.73 -10.49 -6.16
C GLY A 231 -12.30 -11.40 -7.26
N GLY A 232 -11.59 -11.55 -8.37
CA GLY A 232 -11.95 -12.45 -9.47
C GLY A 232 -12.06 -13.90 -9.01
N LEU A 233 -11.10 -14.40 -8.20
CA LEU A 233 -11.14 -15.75 -7.66
C LEU A 233 -12.32 -15.97 -6.70
N VAL A 234 -12.65 -14.97 -5.86
CA VAL A 234 -13.85 -15.03 -4.99
C VAL A 234 -15.13 -15.12 -5.80
N ILE A 235 -15.25 -14.31 -6.87
CA ILE A 235 -16.40 -14.36 -7.79
C ILE A 235 -16.49 -15.73 -8.45
N ILE A 236 -15.38 -16.28 -8.94
CA ILE A 236 -15.34 -17.62 -9.55
C ILE A 236 -15.79 -18.70 -8.54
N CYS A 237 -15.29 -18.66 -7.32
CA CYS A 237 -15.69 -19.58 -6.26
C CYS A 237 -17.19 -19.48 -5.95
N SER A 238 -17.72 -18.26 -5.86
CA SER A 238 -19.14 -18.00 -5.63
C SER A 238 -20.01 -18.51 -6.78
N LEU A 239 -19.58 -18.33 -8.03
CA LEU A 239 -20.25 -18.87 -9.22
C LEU A 239 -20.25 -20.39 -9.22
N PHE A 240 -19.14 -21.04 -8.89
CA PHE A 240 -19.09 -22.50 -8.79
C PHE A 240 -20.02 -23.03 -7.70
N ASN A 241 -20.06 -22.39 -6.54
CA ASN A 241 -20.99 -22.76 -5.47
C ASN A 241 -22.44 -22.63 -5.93
N TYR A 242 -22.78 -21.48 -6.54
CA TYR A 242 -24.12 -21.24 -7.09
C TYR A 242 -24.49 -22.27 -8.17
N LEU A 243 -23.60 -22.54 -9.15
CA LEU A 243 -23.83 -23.54 -10.19
C LEU A 243 -24.06 -24.94 -9.63
N THR A 244 -23.31 -25.32 -8.61
CA THR A 244 -23.46 -26.61 -7.92
C THR A 244 -24.85 -26.76 -7.32
N LEU A 245 -25.36 -25.72 -6.64
CA LEU A 245 -26.69 -25.69 -6.06
C LEU A 245 -27.78 -25.70 -7.18
N TYR A 246 -27.57 -24.92 -8.23
CA TYR A 246 -28.51 -24.82 -9.34
C TYR A 246 -28.64 -26.14 -10.10
N ILE A 247 -27.50 -26.81 -10.41
CA ILE A 247 -27.47 -28.14 -11.00
C ILE A 247 -28.22 -29.14 -10.12
N SER A 248 -28.03 -29.04 -8.82
CA SER A 248 -28.69 -29.92 -7.85
C SER A 248 -30.20 -29.76 -7.86
N ARG A 249 -30.71 -28.52 -7.91
CA ARG A 249 -32.13 -28.23 -8.03
C ARG A 249 -32.68 -28.72 -9.36
N LEU A 250 -31.97 -28.53 -10.48
CA LEU A 250 -32.41 -29.04 -11.81
C LEU A 250 -32.48 -30.58 -11.82
N CYS A 251 -31.51 -31.26 -11.14
CA CYS A 251 -31.57 -32.73 -11.02
C CYS A 251 -32.84 -33.20 -10.28
N MET A 252 -33.17 -32.54 -9.15
CA MET A 252 -34.34 -32.88 -8.35
C MET A 252 -35.67 -32.63 -9.12
N ARG A 253 -35.71 -31.58 -9.95
CA ARG A 253 -36.89 -31.22 -10.77
C ARG A 253 -36.89 -31.87 -12.15
N SER A 254 -35.97 -32.80 -12.43
CA SER A 254 -35.87 -33.45 -13.74
C SER A 254 -37.14 -34.23 -14.13
N ARG A 255 -37.81 -34.89 -13.16
CA ARG A 255 -39.07 -35.59 -13.36
C ARG A 255 -40.20 -34.61 -13.68
N GLU A 256 -40.30 -33.48 -13.03
CA GLU A 256 -41.26 -32.39 -13.32
C GLU A 256 -41.07 -31.87 -14.73
N MET A 257 -39.79 -31.58 -15.13
CA MET A 257 -39.47 -31.14 -16.48
C MET A 257 -39.89 -32.18 -17.55
N ALA A 258 -39.67 -33.46 -17.28
CA ALA A 258 -40.09 -34.55 -18.17
C ALA A 258 -41.59 -34.61 -18.32
N LEU A 259 -42.36 -34.55 -17.22
CA LEU A 259 -43.82 -34.54 -17.24
C LEU A 259 -44.39 -33.35 -18.02
N ARG A 260 -43.83 -32.18 -17.85
CA ARG A 260 -44.23 -30.96 -18.61
C ARG A 260 -43.97 -31.11 -20.12
N LYS A 261 -42.85 -31.75 -20.50
CA LYS A 261 -42.58 -32.07 -21.91
C LYS A 261 -43.57 -33.04 -22.50
N VAL A 262 -43.99 -34.09 -21.74
CA VAL A 262 -45.05 -35.01 -22.15
C VAL A 262 -46.35 -34.27 -22.37
N ASN A 263 -46.64 -33.27 -21.54
CA ASN A 263 -47.83 -32.42 -21.69
C ASN A 263 -47.67 -31.28 -22.71
N GLY A 264 -46.67 -31.35 -23.60
CA GLY A 264 -46.51 -30.43 -24.72
C GLY A 264 -45.68 -29.16 -24.47
N ALA A 265 -45.03 -29.03 -23.30
CA ALA A 265 -44.19 -27.87 -23.04
C ALA A 265 -42.94 -27.84 -23.97
N SER A 266 -42.76 -26.76 -24.68
CA SER A 266 -41.60 -26.56 -25.55
C SER A 266 -40.32 -26.32 -24.73
N ASN A 267 -39.17 -26.61 -25.33
CA ASN A 267 -37.85 -26.31 -24.71
C ASN A 267 -37.69 -24.81 -24.44
N ALA A 268 -38.29 -23.94 -25.22
CA ALA A 268 -38.30 -22.50 -25.05
C ALA A 268 -39.11 -22.09 -23.81
N SER A 269 -40.31 -22.62 -23.65
CA SER A 269 -41.17 -22.36 -22.49
C SER A 269 -40.49 -22.74 -21.16
N LEU A 270 -39.84 -23.92 -21.11
CA LEU A 270 -39.06 -24.34 -19.92
C LEU A 270 -37.87 -23.41 -19.66
N SER A 271 -37.15 -22.97 -20.71
CA SER A 271 -36.05 -22.05 -20.56
C SER A 271 -36.49 -20.69 -20.00
N VAL A 272 -37.59 -20.16 -20.50
CA VAL A 272 -38.15 -18.89 -20.01
C VAL A 272 -38.57 -19.01 -18.55
N GLN A 273 -39.26 -20.09 -18.17
CA GLN A 273 -39.71 -20.30 -16.79
C GLN A 273 -38.53 -20.37 -15.81
N PHE A 274 -37.52 -21.22 -16.09
CA PHE A 274 -36.32 -21.32 -15.24
C PHE A 274 -35.47 -20.07 -15.32
N GLY A 275 -35.46 -19.36 -16.46
CA GLY A 275 -34.79 -18.08 -16.62
C GLY A 275 -35.41 -16.99 -15.75
N ILE A 276 -36.73 -16.90 -15.66
CA ILE A 276 -37.43 -15.94 -14.79
C ILE A 276 -37.18 -16.27 -13.31
N GLU A 277 -37.26 -17.55 -12.91
CA GLU A 277 -36.97 -17.97 -11.55
C GLU A 277 -35.54 -17.57 -11.15
N LEU A 278 -34.60 -17.82 -12.04
CA LEU A 278 -33.19 -17.43 -11.86
C LEU A 278 -33.03 -15.92 -11.75
N PHE A 279 -33.65 -15.16 -12.63
CA PHE A 279 -33.58 -13.70 -12.64
C PHE A 279 -34.12 -13.11 -11.34
N LEU A 280 -35.26 -13.61 -10.83
CA LEU A 280 -35.80 -13.16 -9.54
C LEU A 280 -34.85 -13.43 -8.38
N ILE A 281 -34.19 -14.60 -8.34
CA ILE A 281 -33.18 -14.92 -7.30
C ILE A 281 -31.99 -13.97 -7.40
N LEU A 282 -31.53 -13.67 -8.61
CA LEU A 282 -30.42 -12.73 -8.82
C LEU A 282 -30.80 -11.30 -8.42
N CYS A 283 -32.03 -10.85 -8.67
CA CYS A 283 -32.51 -9.55 -8.21
C CYS A 283 -32.54 -9.45 -6.68
N ILE A 284 -33.04 -10.49 -5.99
CA ILE A 284 -33.03 -10.55 -4.53
C ILE A 284 -31.58 -10.54 -4.00
N ALA A 285 -30.70 -11.32 -4.61
CA ALA A 285 -29.29 -11.37 -4.24
C ALA A 285 -28.61 -10.00 -4.44
N LEU A 286 -28.93 -9.28 -5.52
CA LEU A 286 -28.45 -7.92 -5.75
C LEU A 286 -28.89 -6.96 -4.64
N LEU A 287 -30.17 -6.96 -4.28
CA LEU A 287 -30.68 -6.10 -3.21
C LEU A 287 -30.01 -6.42 -1.86
N CYS A 288 -29.86 -7.71 -1.53
CA CYS A 288 -29.13 -8.11 -0.33
C CYS A 288 -27.66 -7.70 -0.38
N GLY A 289 -27.00 -7.83 -1.55
CA GLY A 289 -25.61 -7.41 -1.75
C GLY A 289 -25.43 -5.91 -1.59
N LEU A 290 -26.31 -5.09 -2.16
CA LEU A 290 -26.28 -3.64 -1.99
C LEU A 290 -26.49 -3.23 -0.54
N LEU A 291 -27.42 -3.86 0.18
CA LEU A 291 -27.62 -3.63 1.61
C LEU A 291 -26.37 -3.97 2.41
N MET A 292 -25.72 -5.11 2.11
CA MET A 292 -24.46 -5.49 2.80
C MET A 292 -23.32 -4.50 2.51
N ILE A 293 -23.20 -4.01 1.28
CA ILE A 293 -22.22 -2.97 0.91
C ILE A 293 -22.48 -1.72 1.73
N GLU A 294 -23.72 -1.23 1.78
CA GLU A 294 -24.06 0.00 2.54
C GLU A 294 -23.75 -0.14 4.04
N LEU A 295 -24.14 -1.26 4.64
CA LEU A 295 -23.87 -1.54 6.07
C LEU A 295 -22.37 -1.68 6.40
N SER A 296 -21.56 -2.11 5.45
CA SER A 296 -20.13 -2.34 5.64
C SER A 296 -19.26 -1.18 5.17
N MET A 297 -19.75 -0.30 4.30
CA MET A 297 -18.97 0.74 3.61
C MET A 297 -18.24 1.66 4.60
N SER A 298 -18.93 2.20 5.59
CA SER A 298 -18.33 3.09 6.58
C SER A 298 -17.20 2.40 7.37
N ARG A 299 -17.41 1.15 7.78
CA ARG A 299 -16.38 0.37 8.49
C ARG A 299 -15.21 0.03 7.59
N PHE A 300 -15.48 -0.31 6.33
CA PHE A 300 -14.45 -0.60 5.33
C PHE A 300 -13.59 0.61 5.03
N LEU A 301 -14.17 1.78 4.80
CA LEU A 301 -13.44 3.04 4.57
C LEU A 301 -12.57 3.41 5.77
N ASN A 302 -13.11 3.32 6.99
CA ASN A 302 -12.35 3.58 8.22
C ASN A 302 -11.20 2.58 8.42
N PHE A 303 -11.42 1.32 8.03
CA PHE A 303 -10.41 0.26 8.15
C PHE A 303 -9.29 0.37 7.13
N THR A 304 -9.62 0.76 5.88
CA THR A 304 -8.66 0.91 4.78
C THR A 304 -8.04 2.30 4.73
N GLN A 305 -8.60 3.27 5.46
CA GLN A 305 -8.21 4.68 5.43
C GLN A 305 -8.26 5.29 4.01
N ILE A 306 -9.13 4.76 3.16
CA ILE A 306 -9.40 5.32 1.84
C ILE A 306 -10.39 6.49 2.00
N GLU A 307 -10.13 7.61 1.34
CA GLU A 307 -11.07 8.74 1.35
C GLU A 307 -12.41 8.34 0.75
N ALA A 308 -13.49 8.76 1.41
CA ALA A 308 -14.84 8.52 0.94
C ALA A 308 -15.09 9.23 -0.38
N GLY A 309 -15.13 8.46 -1.47
CA GLY A 309 -15.54 8.94 -2.77
C GLY A 309 -16.90 8.35 -3.17
N SER A 310 -17.57 8.96 -4.14
CA SER A 310 -18.80 8.39 -4.71
C SER A 310 -18.45 7.27 -5.69
N TYR A 311 -18.29 6.05 -5.17
CA TYR A 311 -17.98 4.85 -5.98
C TYR A 311 -19.24 4.09 -6.43
N TYR A 312 -20.43 4.59 -6.16
CA TYR A 312 -21.68 3.87 -6.42
C TYR A 312 -21.88 3.55 -7.91
N GLY A 313 -21.51 4.44 -8.82
CA GLY A 313 -21.61 4.20 -10.26
C GLY A 313 -20.74 3.02 -10.70
N GLU A 314 -19.50 2.95 -10.23
CA GLU A 314 -18.58 1.88 -10.56
C GLU A 314 -19.02 0.54 -9.94
N ILE A 315 -19.48 0.56 -8.69
CA ILE A 315 -20.02 -0.62 -8.00
C ILE A 315 -21.21 -1.17 -8.77
N MET A 316 -22.12 -0.32 -9.24
CA MET A 316 -23.29 -0.75 -10.02
C MET A 316 -22.89 -1.41 -11.34
N VAL A 317 -21.88 -0.89 -12.04
CA VAL A 317 -21.37 -1.50 -13.28
C VAL A 317 -20.81 -2.89 -13.00
N TYR A 318 -19.97 -3.04 -11.95
CA TYR A 318 -19.39 -4.34 -11.57
C TYR A 318 -20.48 -5.35 -11.16
N LEU A 319 -21.47 -4.93 -10.39
CA LEU A 319 -22.59 -5.78 -10.00
C LEU A 319 -23.40 -6.24 -11.21
N LEU A 320 -23.65 -5.35 -12.17
CA LEU A 320 -24.35 -5.67 -13.41
C LEU A 320 -23.57 -6.74 -14.21
N VAL A 321 -22.25 -6.56 -14.35
CA VAL A 321 -21.39 -7.54 -15.04
C VAL A 321 -21.44 -8.90 -14.34
N VAL A 322 -21.37 -8.96 -13.00
CA VAL A 322 -21.46 -10.21 -12.24
C VAL A 322 -22.81 -10.89 -12.43
N ILE A 323 -23.92 -10.13 -12.46
CA ILE A 323 -25.27 -10.66 -12.70
C ILE A 323 -25.37 -11.25 -14.11
N ILE A 324 -24.90 -10.52 -15.12
CA ILE A 324 -24.93 -11.00 -16.51
C ILE A 324 -24.11 -12.29 -16.63
N LEU A 325 -22.90 -12.32 -16.08
CA LEU A 325 -22.06 -13.51 -16.06
C LEU A 325 -22.74 -14.67 -15.34
N SER A 326 -23.33 -14.44 -14.17
CA SER A 326 -24.06 -15.46 -13.40
C SER A 326 -25.24 -16.04 -14.19
N PHE A 327 -25.99 -15.19 -14.89
CA PHE A 327 -27.08 -15.61 -15.74
C PHE A 327 -26.61 -16.45 -16.94
N LEU A 328 -25.56 -16.01 -17.63
CA LEU A 328 -24.96 -16.73 -18.75
C LEU A 328 -24.43 -18.11 -18.33
N PHE A 329 -23.66 -18.16 -17.22
CA PHE A 329 -23.15 -19.42 -16.70
C PHE A 329 -24.24 -20.41 -16.30
N ALA A 330 -25.36 -19.94 -15.76
CA ALA A 330 -26.48 -20.79 -15.40
C ALA A 330 -27.24 -21.37 -16.63
N GLN A 331 -27.12 -20.74 -17.81
CA GLN A 331 -27.71 -21.31 -19.04
C GLN A 331 -27.01 -22.61 -19.49
N ILE A 332 -25.73 -22.80 -19.13
CA ILE A 332 -24.95 -24.00 -19.49
C ILE A 332 -25.63 -25.29 -18.96
N PRO A 333 -25.79 -25.45 -17.61
CA PRO A 333 -26.44 -26.63 -17.07
C PRO A 333 -27.91 -26.74 -17.55
N LEU A 334 -28.63 -25.63 -17.64
CA LEU A 334 -30.01 -25.64 -18.11
C LEU A 334 -30.12 -26.21 -19.54
N SER A 335 -29.23 -25.81 -20.45
CA SER A 335 -29.19 -26.33 -21.82
C SER A 335 -28.86 -27.82 -21.88
N TYR A 336 -27.95 -28.29 -20.97
CA TYR A 336 -27.64 -29.70 -20.85
C TYR A 336 -28.87 -30.55 -20.41
N PHE A 337 -29.59 -30.12 -19.35
CA PHE A 337 -30.80 -30.82 -18.88
C PHE A 337 -31.95 -30.77 -19.89
N ARG A 338 -32.06 -29.68 -20.63
CA ARG A 338 -33.05 -29.51 -21.69
C ARG A 338 -32.89 -30.51 -22.84
N ARG A 339 -31.65 -30.88 -23.19
CA ARG A 339 -31.35 -31.83 -24.29
C ARG A 339 -31.50 -33.29 -23.91
N ARG A 340 -31.78 -33.64 -22.63
CA ARG A 340 -31.99 -35.01 -22.20
C ARG A 340 -33.25 -35.61 -22.80
N THR A 341 -33.16 -36.90 -23.13
CA THR A 341 -34.32 -37.65 -23.69
C THR A 341 -35.33 -37.95 -22.59
N LEU A 342 -36.61 -38.04 -23.01
CA LEU A 342 -37.75 -38.31 -22.12
C LEU A 342 -37.57 -39.65 -21.38
N GLN A 343 -37.06 -40.69 -22.07
CA GLN A 343 -36.80 -42.00 -21.50
C GLN A 343 -35.79 -42.01 -20.35
N GLU A 344 -34.73 -41.23 -20.47
CA GLU A 344 -33.70 -41.12 -19.42
C GLU A 344 -34.24 -40.41 -18.16
N ALA A 345 -35.13 -39.42 -18.36
CA ALA A 345 -35.71 -38.65 -17.29
C ALA A 345 -36.80 -39.43 -16.51
N ILE A 346 -37.58 -40.28 -17.18
CA ILE A 346 -38.69 -41.08 -16.58
C ILE A 346 -38.13 -42.35 -15.91
N LYS A 347 -37.15 -43.02 -16.51
CA LYS A 347 -36.62 -44.29 -15.99
C LYS A 347 -35.80 -44.12 -14.69
N GLY A 348 -35.67 -42.91 -14.18
CA GLY A 348 -34.98 -42.65 -12.89
C GLY A 348 -33.54 -43.15 -12.83
N LYS A 349 -32.92 -43.49 -13.99
CA LYS A 349 -31.54 -43.93 -14.01
C LYS A 349 -30.68 -42.79 -13.48
N VAL A 350 -30.11 -43.12 -12.35
CA VAL A 350 -29.15 -42.31 -11.58
C VAL A 350 -28.32 -41.37 -12.49
N VAL A 351 -28.37 -40.12 -12.14
CA VAL A 351 -27.53 -39.07 -12.67
C VAL A 351 -26.14 -39.63 -12.95
N THR A 352 -25.75 -39.69 -14.23
CA THR A 352 -24.44 -40.15 -14.67
C THR A 352 -23.33 -39.52 -13.83
N ALA A 353 -22.21 -40.22 -13.64
CA ALA A 353 -21.07 -39.80 -12.81
C ALA A 353 -20.56 -38.36 -13.06
N ARG A 354 -20.86 -37.79 -14.23
CA ARG A 354 -20.41 -36.43 -14.64
C ARG A 354 -20.88 -35.28 -13.71
N PRO A 355 -22.15 -35.14 -13.31
CA PRO A 355 -22.56 -34.06 -12.39
C PRO A 355 -21.96 -34.19 -11.00
N TYR A 356 -21.73 -35.43 -10.55
CA TYR A 356 -21.09 -35.69 -9.27
C TYR A 356 -19.61 -35.30 -9.28
N LEU A 357 -18.89 -35.60 -10.37
CA LEU A 357 -17.49 -35.19 -10.55
C LEU A 357 -17.36 -33.67 -10.63
N PHE A 358 -18.23 -32.99 -11.40
CA PHE A 358 -18.23 -31.54 -11.49
C PHE A 358 -18.39 -30.85 -10.12
N ARG A 359 -19.27 -31.38 -9.26
CA ARG A 359 -19.44 -30.86 -7.90
C ARG A 359 -18.20 -31.04 -7.04
N LYS A 360 -17.54 -32.19 -7.10
CA LYS A 360 -16.28 -32.43 -6.37
C LYS A 360 -15.18 -31.48 -6.82
N ILE A 361 -15.05 -31.29 -8.12
CA ILE A 361 -14.08 -30.33 -8.68
C ILE A 361 -14.38 -28.92 -8.16
N GLY A 362 -15.63 -28.48 -8.15
CA GLY A 362 -16.03 -27.18 -7.62
C GLY A 362 -15.63 -26.98 -6.15
N ILE A 363 -15.81 -28.00 -5.28
CA ILE A 363 -15.37 -27.95 -3.87
C ILE A 363 -13.85 -27.89 -3.80
N ILE A 364 -13.14 -28.75 -4.54
CA ILE A 364 -11.68 -28.76 -4.50
C ILE A 364 -11.15 -27.38 -4.88
N MET A 365 -11.63 -26.78 -5.98
CA MET A 365 -11.25 -25.43 -6.40
C MET A 365 -11.52 -24.39 -5.31
N GLN A 366 -12.69 -24.45 -4.69
CA GLN A 366 -13.07 -23.54 -3.62
C GLN A 366 -12.18 -23.68 -2.38
N LEU A 367 -11.88 -24.94 -1.97
CA LEU A 367 -10.98 -25.23 -0.86
C LEU A 367 -9.53 -24.81 -1.19
N VAL A 368 -9.06 -25.01 -2.44
CA VAL A 368 -7.75 -24.57 -2.90
C VAL A 368 -7.62 -23.05 -2.73
N VAL A 369 -8.59 -22.30 -3.24
CA VAL A 369 -8.58 -20.83 -3.14
C VAL A 369 -8.62 -20.39 -1.67
N SER A 370 -9.50 -20.98 -0.85
CA SER A 370 -9.59 -20.64 0.57
C SER A 370 -8.29 -20.93 1.32
N LEU A 371 -7.71 -22.12 1.15
CA LEU A 371 -6.45 -22.50 1.79
C LEU A 371 -5.29 -21.60 1.34
N ALA A 372 -5.22 -21.27 0.05
CA ALA A 372 -4.18 -20.37 -0.49
C ALA A 372 -4.28 -18.96 0.13
N PHE A 373 -5.48 -18.39 0.20
CA PHE A 373 -5.66 -17.07 0.82
C PHE A 373 -5.36 -17.06 2.32
N ILE A 374 -5.81 -18.06 3.07
CA ILE A 374 -5.48 -18.17 4.50
C ILE A 374 -3.97 -18.28 4.69
N PHE A 375 -3.32 -19.10 3.86
CA PHE A 375 -1.87 -19.28 3.91
C PHE A 375 -1.14 -17.95 3.63
N CYS A 376 -1.48 -17.25 2.55
CA CYS A 376 -0.91 -15.97 2.24
C CYS A 376 -1.11 -14.94 3.37
N THR A 377 -2.32 -14.88 3.93
CA THR A 377 -2.64 -13.96 5.03
C THR A 377 -1.80 -14.27 6.28
N VAL A 378 -1.68 -15.55 6.68
CA VAL A 378 -0.92 -15.94 7.87
C VAL A 378 0.58 -15.66 7.69
N VAL A 379 1.14 -15.97 6.51
CA VAL A 379 2.55 -15.72 6.21
C VAL A 379 2.82 -14.21 6.19
N MET A 380 1.95 -13.42 5.56
CA MET A 380 2.06 -11.97 5.54
C MET A 380 1.96 -11.36 6.95
N MET A 381 1.03 -11.84 7.77
CA MET A 381 0.88 -11.38 9.15
C MET A 381 2.17 -11.68 9.96
N LYS A 382 2.77 -12.87 9.77
CA LYS A 382 4.04 -13.23 10.41
C LYS A 382 5.18 -12.30 9.97
N GLN A 383 5.31 -12.03 8.67
CA GLN A 383 6.35 -11.14 8.15
C GLN A 383 6.17 -9.70 8.66
N LEU A 384 4.96 -9.17 8.64
CA LEU A 384 4.69 -7.82 9.14
C LEU A 384 4.93 -7.70 10.65
N TYR A 385 4.50 -8.70 11.42
CA TYR A 385 4.80 -8.74 12.86
C TYR A 385 6.31 -8.76 13.10
N PHE A 386 7.05 -9.55 12.33
CA PHE A 386 8.51 -9.60 12.40
C PHE A 386 9.12 -8.23 12.08
N LEU A 387 8.71 -7.56 10.98
CA LEU A 387 9.24 -6.25 10.58
C LEU A 387 8.92 -5.15 11.61
N LYS A 388 7.70 -5.17 12.16
CA LYS A 388 7.29 -4.21 13.20
C LYS A 388 8.04 -4.37 14.52
N ASN A 389 8.45 -5.59 14.86
CA ASN A 389 9.10 -5.91 16.14
C ASN A 389 10.60 -6.21 16.00
N THR A 390 11.16 -6.07 14.80
CA THR A 390 12.59 -6.28 14.58
C THR A 390 13.41 -5.20 15.28
N ASP A 391 14.46 -5.61 15.98
CA ASP A 391 15.48 -4.72 16.51
C ASP A 391 16.19 -4.01 15.35
N LEU A 392 16.03 -2.70 15.27
CA LEU A 392 16.69 -1.86 14.26
C LEU A 392 18.11 -1.46 14.65
N GLY A 393 18.60 -1.91 15.81
CA GLY A 393 19.88 -1.50 16.38
C GLY A 393 19.80 -0.17 17.11
N MET A 394 18.59 0.39 17.25
CA MET A 394 18.31 1.63 17.96
C MET A 394 16.92 1.59 18.60
N GLU A 395 16.74 2.33 19.68
CA GLU A 395 15.41 2.59 20.25
C GLU A 395 14.62 3.52 19.31
N ARG A 396 13.34 3.21 19.13
CA ARG A 396 12.42 4.03 18.33
C ARG A 396 11.06 4.22 19.00
N HIS A 397 10.79 3.40 20.04
CA HIS A 397 9.52 3.43 20.73
C HIS A 397 9.45 4.62 21.66
N ASN A 398 8.28 5.26 21.71
CA ASN A 398 8.03 6.40 22.58
C ASN A 398 8.98 7.60 22.36
N ILE A 399 9.50 7.75 21.14
CA ILE A 399 10.31 8.91 20.74
C ILE A 399 9.47 9.85 19.89
N GLY A 400 9.37 11.10 20.35
CA GLY A 400 8.75 12.21 19.64
C GLY A 400 9.79 13.17 19.11
N ASN A 401 9.43 13.83 18.03
CA ASN A 401 10.22 14.90 17.43
C ASN A 401 9.36 16.13 17.18
N VAL A 402 9.84 17.30 17.54
CA VAL A 402 9.24 18.58 17.19
C VAL A 402 10.26 19.46 16.47
N ALA A 403 9.89 19.93 15.27
CA ALA A 403 10.68 20.88 14.51
C ALA A 403 9.85 22.15 14.26
N LEU A 404 10.47 23.29 14.45
CA LEU A 404 9.88 24.60 14.21
C LEU A 404 10.63 25.32 13.10
N TRP A 405 9.88 25.91 12.19
CA TRP A 405 10.41 26.83 11.17
C TRP A 405 9.97 28.25 11.49
N ASN A 406 10.91 29.17 11.50
CA ASN A 406 10.72 30.59 11.84
C ASN A 406 10.34 30.85 13.32
N GLY A 407 10.77 29.99 14.25
CA GLY A 407 10.61 30.17 15.68
C GLY A 407 11.95 30.00 16.42
N ASP A 408 12.14 30.65 17.55
CA ASP A 408 13.31 30.42 18.40
C ASP A 408 13.09 29.19 19.30
N ILE A 409 13.59 28.05 18.81
CA ILE A 409 13.41 26.77 19.49
C ILE A 409 14.28 26.59 20.75
N LYS A 410 15.20 27.50 21.04
CA LYS A 410 16.23 27.32 22.08
C LYS A 410 15.67 27.13 23.50
N GLN A 411 14.54 27.73 23.81
CA GLN A 411 13.91 27.61 25.13
C GLN A 411 12.92 26.43 25.24
N TRP A 412 12.56 25.82 24.14
CA TRP A 412 11.57 24.74 24.10
C TRP A 412 11.99 23.42 24.73
N PRO A 413 13.26 22.98 24.67
CA PRO A 413 13.67 21.75 25.34
C PRO A 413 13.27 21.72 26.82
N GLY A 414 13.50 22.83 27.54
CA GLY A 414 13.12 22.95 28.95
C GLY A 414 11.61 22.91 29.18
N LYS A 415 10.81 23.51 28.28
CA LYS A 415 9.35 23.50 28.39
C LYS A 415 8.75 22.14 28.08
N ILE A 416 9.30 21.45 27.07
CA ILE A 416 8.90 20.08 26.73
C ILE A 416 9.30 19.12 27.86
N ALA A 417 10.50 19.26 28.40
CA ALA A 417 10.95 18.46 29.55
C ALA A 417 10.10 18.66 30.81
N ALA A 418 9.47 19.82 30.95
CA ALA A 418 8.56 20.10 32.08
C ALA A 418 7.18 19.42 31.96
N LEU A 419 6.83 18.86 30.81
CA LEU A 419 5.57 18.15 30.61
C LEU A 419 5.57 16.83 31.39
N PRO A 420 4.53 16.49 32.17
CA PRO A 420 4.51 15.29 33.03
C PRO A 420 4.67 13.96 32.28
N MET A 421 4.27 13.93 30.99
CA MET A 421 4.37 12.77 30.14
C MET A 421 5.75 12.60 29.50
N VAL A 422 6.61 13.61 29.50
CA VAL A 422 7.95 13.57 28.92
C VAL A 422 8.95 13.07 29.96
N THR A 423 9.82 12.15 29.57
CA THR A 423 10.81 11.55 30.48
C THR A 423 12.24 12.05 30.20
N GLU A 424 12.54 12.38 28.95
CA GLU A 424 13.87 12.80 28.52
C GLU A 424 13.77 13.73 27.31
N THR A 425 14.66 14.71 27.18
CA THR A 425 14.76 15.59 26.00
C THR A 425 16.21 15.78 25.61
N LEU A 426 16.47 15.85 24.30
CA LEU A 426 17.78 16.25 23.78
C LEU A 426 17.82 17.73 23.41
N PRO A 427 19.02 18.37 23.47
CA PRO A 427 19.19 19.72 22.96
C PRO A 427 18.92 19.79 21.45
N PRO A 428 18.58 20.98 20.90
CA PRO A 428 18.23 21.15 19.48
C PRO A 428 19.46 21.09 18.56
N SER A 429 20.37 20.20 18.83
CA SER A 429 21.62 19.97 18.07
C SER A 429 21.56 18.67 17.26
N TYR A 430 20.45 17.95 17.31
CA TYR A 430 20.31 16.64 16.73
C TYR A 430 19.10 16.57 15.80
N PHE A 431 19.15 15.59 14.89
CA PHE A 431 18.07 15.28 13.99
C PHE A 431 17.53 13.88 14.30
N PRO A 432 16.24 13.63 14.07
CA PRO A 432 15.68 12.30 14.22
C PRO A 432 16.33 11.34 13.22
N ILE A 433 16.61 10.13 13.67
CA ILE A 433 17.11 9.09 12.76
C ILE A 433 15.99 8.68 11.79
N ILE A 434 14.77 8.55 12.27
CA ILE A 434 13.58 8.29 11.48
C ILE A 434 12.67 9.54 11.50
N PRO A 435 12.14 9.99 10.38
CA PRO A 435 12.23 9.46 9.00
C PRO A 435 13.35 10.08 8.16
N THR A 436 14.08 11.06 8.71
CA THR A 436 14.99 11.90 7.92
C THR A 436 16.26 11.18 7.51
N GLY A 437 16.75 10.26 8.33
CA GLY A 437 18.05 9.67 8.13
C GLY A 437 19.18 10.72 8.13
N PRO A 438 20.37 10.39 7.63
CA PRO A 438 21.45 11.34 7.43
C PRO A 438 21.05 12.49 6.50
N MET A 439 21.31 13.72 6.93
CA MET A 439 21.05 14.91 6.11
C MET A 439 22.22 15.29 5.20
N MET A 440 23.39 14.76 5.49
CA MET A 440 24.58 14.94 4.68
C MET A 440 25.11 13.57 4.27
N TYR A 441 25.45 13.43 3.00
CA TYR A 441 26.08 12.25 2.45
C TYR A 441 27.45 12.63 1.90
N VAL A 442 28.44 11.78 2.12
CA VAL A 442 29.78 11.96 1.58
C VAL A 442 30.16 10.76 0.72
N GLU A 443 30.75 11.04 -0.44
CA GLU A 443 31.28 10.02 -1.32
C GLU A 443 32.73 9.71 -0.96
N ILE A 444 32.97 8.46 -0.62
CA ILE A 444 34.26 7.96 -0.18
C ILE A 444 34.91 7.18 -1.33
N ASN A 445 35.98 7.71 -1.85
CA ASN A 445 36.75 7.09 -2.94
C ASN A 445 38.05 6.44 -2.45
N ASN A 446 38.42 6.66 -1.18
CA ASN A 446 39.67 6.18 -0.60
C ASN A 446 39.53 5.96 0.89
N TRP A 447 40.01 4.84 1.39
CA TRP A 447 40.09 4.53 2.82
C TRP A 447 41.31 3.66 3.10
N ASP A 448 41.69 3.54 4.34
CA ASP A 448 42.84 2.69 4.71
C ASP A 448 42.56 1.24 4.29
N ASP A 449 43.59 0.59 3.74
CA ASP A 449 43.51 -0.75 3.14
C ASP A 449 42.56 -0.86 1.91
N SER A 450 42.14 0.25 1.31
CA SER A 450 41.32 0.22 0.08
C SER A 450 42.10 -0.36 -1.11
N PRO A 451 41.43 -0.98 -2.09
CA PRO A 451 42.04 -1.35 -3.37
C PRO A 451 42.67 -0.13 -4.04
N LYS A 452 43.75 -0.35 -4.80
CA LYS A 452 44.40 0.76 -5.54
C LYS A 452 43.51 1.50 -6.52
N VAL A 453 42.46 0.81 -7.02
CA VAL A 453 41.40 1.37 -7.86
C VAL A 453 40.07 0.99 -7.22
N VAL A 454 39.32 1.98 -6.78
CA VAL A 454 37.95 1.82 -6.31
C VAL A 454 37.05 2.07 -7.52
N GLU A 455 36.37 1.03 -7.99
CA GLU A 455 35.50 1.11 -9.18
C GLU A 455 34.28 1.99 -8.95
N GLU A 456 33.72 1.96 -7.74
CA GLU A 456 32.56 2.77 -7.34
C GLU A 456 32.80 3.46 -6.00
N ALA A 457 32.44 4.73 -5.92
CA ALA A 457 32.47 5.48 -4.65
C ALA A 457 31.48 4.89 -3.65
N VAL A 458 31.86 4.86 -2.38
CA VAL A 458 31.01 4.40 -1.28
C VAL A 458 30.35 5.61 -0.62
N THR A 459 29.04 5.69 -0.66
CA THR A 459 28.28 6.79 -0.03
C THR A 459 28.01 6.50 1.44
N VAL A 460 28.50 7.35 2.32
CA VAL A 460 28.30 7.27 3.77
C VAL A 460 27.47 8.45 4.25
N GLY A 461 26.40 8.17 4.98
CA GLY A 461 25.55 9.19 5.59
C GLY A 461 26.17 9.70 6.90
N MET A 462 26.25 11.01 7.04
CA MET A 462 26.81 11.67 8.22
C MET A 462 25.70 12.18 9.13
N LEU A 463 25.71 11.78 10.40
CA LEU A 463 24.79 12.22 11.44
C LEU A 463 25.54 12.97 12.55
N PRO A 464 24.94 14.03 13.14
CA PRO A 464 25.46 14.59 14.36
C PRO A 464 25.21 13.59 15.51
N GLY A 465 26.25 13.22 16.24
CA GLY A 465 26.14 12.29 17.37
C GLY A 465 27.20 12.57 18.42
N LYS A 466 26.77 12.60 19.67
CA LYS A 466 27.60 12.71 20.86
C LYS A 466 27.07 11.70 21.89
N GLU A 467 27.78 11.43 22.94
CA GLU A 467 27.46 10.41 23.95
C GLU A 467 26.00 10.43 24.39
N GLU A 468 25.41 11.62 24.66
CA GLU A 468 23.99 11.78 25.02
C GLU A 468 23.01 11.30 23.92
N PHE A 469 23.36 11.48 22.64
CA PHE A 469 22.55 11.02 21.52
C PHE A 469 22.60 9.49 21.40
N PHE A 470 23.75 8.89 21.59
CA PHE A 470 23.89 7.43 21.57
C PHE A 470 23.16 6.78 22.75
N GLN A 471 23.17 7.39 23.92
CA GLN A 471 22.42 6.95 25.10
C GLN A 471 20.91 7.11 24.86
N PHE A 472 20.47 8.22 24.26
CA PHE A 472 19.07 8.47 23.95
C PHE A 472 18.47 7.42 23.01
N TYR A 473 19.19 6.99 21.97
CA TYR A 473 18.75 5.96 21.02
C TYR A 473 19.16 4.54 21.43
N ASP A 474 19.74 4.34 22.60
CA ASP A 474 20.30 3.04 23.07
C ASP A 474 21.23 2.39 22.02
N LEU A 475 22.06 3.22 21.36
CA LEU A 475 23.01 2.73 20.37
C LEU A 475 24.17 2.04 21.09
N LYS A 476 24.37 0.75 20.81
CA LYS A 476 25.39 -0.05 21.51
C LYS A 476 26.75 0.10 20.87
N LEU A 477 27.72 0.59 21.66
CA LEU A 477 29.12 0.62 21.28
C LEU A 477 29.69 -0.80 21.31
N LEU A 478 30.31 -1.21 20.22
CA LEU A 478 30.99 -2.51 20.09
C LEU A 478 32.48 -2.40 20.35
N GLU A 479 33.10 -1.34 19.82
CA GLU A 479 34.55 -1.07 19.97
C GLU A 479 34.79 0.42 20.10
N GLY A 480 35.85 0.80 20.83
CA GLY A 480 36.31 2.18 20.95
C GLY A 480 35.55 3.02 21.96
N GLU A 481 35.30 4.28 21.64
CA GLU A 481 34.64 5.26 22.50
C GLU A 481 33.65 6.10 21.73
N PHE A 482 32.66 6.67 22.44
CA PHE A 482 31.71 7.62 21.85
C PHE A 482 32.39 8.99 21.65
N ILE A 483 31.83 9.76 20.69
CA ILE A 483 32.27 11.13 20.45
C ILE A 483 31.94 11.99 21.67
N SER A 484 32.93 12.73 22.13
CA SER A 484 32.84 13.66 23.25
C SER A 484 33.29 15.06 22.82
N ASP A 485 33.22 16.06 23.72
CA ASP A 485 33.69 17.41 23.44
C ASP A 485 35.20 17.50 23.17
N LYS A 486 35.96 16.43 23.46
CA LYS A 486 37.39 16.31 23.12
C LYS A 486 37.59 16.00 21.63
N ASN A 487 36.62 15.39 20.98
CA ASN A 487 36.64 14.93 19.59
C ASN A 487 36.00 15.95 18.62
N GLN A 488 36.44 17.20 18.67
CA GLN A 488 35.83 18.28 17.86
C GLN A 488 36.30 18.35 16.40
N GLY A 489 37.16 17.42 15.98
CA GLY A 489 37.76 17.41 14.65
C GLY A 489 37.14 16.43 13.68
N ASN A 490 37.97 15.69 12.97
CA ASN A 490 37.59 14.71 11.94
C ASN A 490 37.44 13.28 12.51
N GLU A 491 37.05 13.17 13.77
CA GLU A 491 36.84 11.88 14.43
C GLU A 491 35.37 11.47 14.31
N VAL A 492 35.15 10.18 14.01
CA VAL A 492 33.82 9.63 13.75
C VAL A 492 33.64 8.30 14.45
N VAL A 493 32.37 8.01 14.77
CA VAL A 493 31.88 6.68 15.12
C VAL A 493 31.14 6.14 13.94
N ILE A 494 31.43 4.91 13.51
CA ILE A 494 30.76 4.27 12.35
C ILE A 494 29.90 3.08 12.78
N ASP A 495 28.96 2.65 11.95
CA ASP A 495 28.22 1.41 12.16
C ASP A 495 28.97 0.18 11.60
N GLU A 496 28.59 -1.02 12.05
CA GLU A 496 29.18 -2.28 11.56
C GLU A 496 29.05 -2.44 10.03
N ASN A 497 27.95 -1.95 9.42
CA ASN A 497 27.76 -2.05 7.97
C ASN A 497 28.85 -1.25 7.24
N THR A 498 29.17 -0.06 7.71
CA THR A 498 30.25 0.76 7.16
C THR A 498 31.60 0.06 7.32
N CYS A 499 31.84 -0.55 8.49
CA CYS A 499 33.05 -1.34 8.75
C CYS A 499 33.16 -2.51 7.75
N HIS A 500 32.09 -3.27 7.56
CA HIS A 500 32.07 -4.39 6.59
C HIS A 500 32.22 -3.93 5.15
N LYS A 501 31.61 -2.81 4.76
CA LYS A 501 31.70 -2.25 3.40
C LYS A 501 33.14 -1.84 3.05
N PHE A 502 33.88 -1.32 4.03
CA PHE A 502 35.29 -0.98 3.87
C PHE A 502 36.23 -2.21 3.97
N GLY A 503 35.70 -3.39 4.31
CA GLY A 503 36.47 -4.62 4.45
C GLY A 503 37.34 -4.66 5.72
N TRP A 504 37.05 -3.82 6.72
CA TRP A 504 37.82 -3.75 7.95
C TRP A 504 37.39 -4.81 8.97
N LYS A 505 38.34 -5.56 9.49
CA LYS A 505 38.14 -6.45 10.65
C LYS A 505 38.28 -5.70 11.96
N GLN A 506 39.14 -4.69 12.00
CA GLN A 506 39.34 -3.73 13.09
C GLN A 506 39.29 -2.35 12.47
N ALA A 507 38.36 -1.54 12.88
CA ALA A 507 38.14 -0.21 12.31
C ALA A 507 38.79 0.92 13.13
N LEU A 508 39.07 0.67 14.43
CA LEU A 508 39.62 1.68 15.30
C LEU A 508 40.94 2.24 14.79
N GLY A 509 41.03 3.56 14.73
CA GLY A 509 42.22 4.29 14.29
C GLY A 509 42.40 4.38 12.79
N LYS A 510 41.63 3.64 11.99
CA LYS A 510 41.63 3.74 10.53
C LYS A 510 40.87 4.99 10.05
N SER A 511 41.16 5.38 8.83
CA SER A 511 40.60 6.61 8.23
C SER A 511 39.99 6.34 6.86
N PHE A 512 38.98 7.13 6.54
CA PHE A 512 38.44 7.23 5.18
C PHE A 512 38.46 8.69 4.73
N TYR A 513 38.51 8.90 3.42
CA TYR A 513 38.80 10.20 2.86
C TYR A 513 37.76 10.56 1.78
N TYR A 514 37.38 11.83 1.76
CA TYR A 514 36.54 12.40 0.73
C TYR A 514 37.11 13.72 0.20
N GLU A 515 36.74 14.07 -1.01
CA GLU A 515 37.15 15.32 -1.61
C GLU A 515 36.00 16.34 -1.58
N GLN A 516 36.28 17.53 -1.04
CA GLN A 516 35.35 18.64 -1.04
C GLN A 516 36.05 19.90 -1.51
N ASN A 517 35.56 20.54 -2.59
CA ASN A 517 36.15 21.75 -3.17
C ASN A 517 37.66 21.61 -3.50
N GLY A 518 38.07 20.43 -3.97
CA GLY A 518 39.47 20.14 -4.31
C GLY A 518 40.40 19.94 -3.08
N GLN A 519 39.82 19.90 -1.87
CA GLN A 519 40.58 19.59 -0.65
C GLN A 519 40.19 18.18 -0.18
N ARG A 520 41.22 17.37 0.07
CA ARG A 520 41.06 16.04 0.68
C ARG A 520 40.85 16.21 2.17
N ARG A 521 39.71 15.73 2.68
CA ARG A 521 39.38 15.65 4.10
C ARG A 521 39.32 14.19 4.51
N GLY A 522 39.84 13.87 5.71
CA GLY A 522 39.84 12.52 6.26
C GLY A 522 39.06 12.46 7.56
N TYR A 523 38.34 11.35 7.75
CA TYR A 523 37.69 11.02 9.01
C TYR A 523 38.40 9.83 9.66
N LYS A 524 38.78 9.96 10.93
CA LYS A 524 39.38 8.90 11.73
C LYS A 524 38.34 8.21 12.58
N VAL A 525 38.28 6.89 12.52
CA VAL A 525 37.35 6.08 13.31
C VAL A 525 37.84 5.96 14.75
N VAL A 526 37.01 6.38 15.70
CA VAL A 526 37.25 6.30 17.15
C VAL A 526 36.34 5.30 17.86
N GLY A 527 35.26 4.89 17.22
CA GLY A 527 34.33 3.89 17.74
C GLY A 527 33.52 3.21 16.66
N VAL A 528 33.01 2.04 16.98
CA VAL A 528 32.09 1.26 16.12
C VAL A 528 30.85 0.95 16.94
N VAL A 529 29.67 1.29 16.37
CA VAL A 529 28.36 0.96 16.95
C VAL A 529 27.72 -0.18 16.19
N ARG A 530 26.80 -0.85 16.86
CA ARG A 530 25.97 -1.90 16.24
C ARG A 530 25.21 -1.33 15.03
N ASN A 531 24.96 -2.20 14.03
CA ASN A 531 24.19 -1.85 12.85
C ASN A 531 22.85 -1.21 13.19
N LEU A 532 22.57 -0.07 12.56
CA LEU A 532 21.27 0.57 12.63
C LEU A 532 20.55 0.57 11.29
N SER A 533 19.23 0.41 11.32
CA SER A 533 18.39 0.33 10.13
C SER A 533 17.32 1.42 10.16
N TYR A 534 17.61 2.56 9.58
CA TYR A 534 16.69 3.70 9.48
C TYR A 534 15.92 3.75 8.17
N ARG A 535 16.34 2.95 7.17
CA ARG A 535 15.69 2.86 5.86
C ARG A 535 14.50 1.90 5.88
N PRO A 536 13.59 2.01 4.89
CA PRO A 536 12.51 1.04 4.71
C PRO A 536 13.04 -0.40 4.65
N PRO A 537 12.29 -1.39 5.16
CA PRO A 537 12.75 -2.79 5.20
C PRO A 537 12.94 -3.45 3.84
N THR A 538 12.52 -2.80 2.76
CA THR A 538 12.75 -3.20 1.37
C THR A 538 14.08 -2.69 0.81
N SER A 539 14.77 -1.80 1.53
CA SER A 539 16.03 -1.20 1.12
C SER A 539 17.19 -1.76 1.94
N GLU A 540 18.37 -1.86 1.33
CA GLU A 540 19.58 -2.20 2.06
C GLU A 540 19.84 -1.18 3.19
N PRO A 541 20.39 -1.61 4.34
CA PRO A 541 20.81 -0.71 5.41
C PRO A 541 21.76 0.35 4.85
N GLY A 542 21.53 1.61 5.22
CA GLY A 542 22.46 2.68 4.86
C GLY A 542 23.76 2.55 5.63
N LEU A 543 24.82 3.10 5.07
CA LEU A 543 26.10 3.25 5.74
C LEU A 543 26.07 4.56 6.54
N VAL A 544 26.50 4.53 7.80
CA VAL A 544 26.36 5.69 8.70
C VAL A 544 27.67 5.96 9.45
N ALA A 545 28.00 7.23 9.51
CA ALA A 545 29.03 7.74 10.39
C ALA A 545 28.49 8.89 11.24
N PHE A 546 28.79 8.88 12.51
CA PHE A 546 28.48 9.96 13.45
C PHE A 546 29.65 10.86 13.62
N GLN A 547 29.41 12.18 13.66
CA GLN A 547 30.43 13.19 13.93
C GLN A 547 29.94 14.18 14.98
N HIS A 548 30.85 14.94 15.55
CA HIS A 548 30.51 15.93 16.56
C HIS A 548 29.52 16.98 16.00
N PRO A 549 28.46 17.36 16.72
CA PRO A 549 27.39 18.27 16.21
C PRO A 549 27.92 19.61 15.68
N LYS A 550 29.00 20.15 16.26
CA LYS A 550 29.65 21.40 15.77
C LYS A 550 30.12 21.31 14.31
N ALA A 551 30.47 20.12 13.83
CA ALA A 551 30.85 19.94 12.43
C ALA A 551 29.72 20.15 11.43
N GLN A 552 28.48 20.09 11.90
CA GLN A 552 27.26 20.30 11.12
C GLN A 552 26.45 21.54 11.57
N GLU A 553 27.08 22.48 12.27
CA GLU A 553 26.39 23.64 12.86
C GLU A 553 25.58 24.46 11.83
N TYR A 554 25.98 24.47 10.55
CA TYR A 554 25.23 25.13 9.47
C TYR A 554 23.84 24.47 9.18
N LEU A 555 23.62 23.22 9.60
CA LEU A 555 22.33 22.54 9.51
C LEU A 555 21.44 22.82 10.72
N LEU A 556 21.96 23.34 11.81
CA LEU A 556 21.25 23.56 13.07
C LEU A 556 20.09 24.56 12.97
N ASN A 557 20.06 25.40 11.95
CA ASN A 557 18.88 26.25 11.66
C ASN A 557 17.60 25.45 11.33
N ARG A 558 17.74 24.14 11.15
CA ARG A 558 16.65 23.17 10.96
C ARG A 558 16.56 22.18 12.11
N ALA A 559 17.16 22.51 13.24
CA ALA A 559 17.22 21.63 14.38
C ALA A 559 15.83 21.31 14.92
N SER A 560 15.70 20.12 15.41
CA SER A 560 14.49 19.60 16.03
C SER A 560 14.78 19.23 17.47
N ILE A 561 13.74 19.15 18.27
CA ILE A 561 13.83 18.66 19.66
C ILE A 561 13.35 17.22 19.65
N LEU A 562 14.25 16.34 20.04
CA LEU A 562 13.96 14.94 20.29
C LEU A 562 13.59 14.77 21.77
N PHE A 563 12.55 14.02 22.04
CA PHE A 563 12.09 13.75 23.39
C PHE A 563 11.52 12.35 23.53
N LYS A 564 11.69 11.74 24.70
CA LYS A 564 11.01 10.51 25.07
C LYS A 564 9.77 10.80 25.88
N PHE A 565 8.73 10.04 25.65
CA PHE A 565 7.46 10.15 26.39
C PHE A 565 7.06 8.79 26.99
N ARG A 566 6.17 8.81 27.99
CA ARG A 566 5.67 7.60 28.65
C ARG A 566 4.79 6.81 27.69
N GLU A 567 4.92 5.49 27.73
CA GLU A 567 4.16 4.57 26.91
C GLU A 567 2.64 4.86 26.99
N GLY A 568 1.99 4.88 25.81
CA GLY A 568 0.55 5.16 25.68
C GLY A 568 0.14 6.64 25.79
N MET A 569 1.05 7.57 26.14
CA MET A 569 0.72 8.99 26.37
C MET A 569 1.02 9.91 25.18
N TRP A 570 1.12 9.35 23.98
CA TRP A 570 1.44 10.15 22.79
C TRP A 570 0.40 11.25 22.50
N ASN A 571 -0.89 10.90 22.61
CA ASN A 571 -1.97 11.85 22.28
C ASN A 571 -2.00 13.04 23.24
N GLU A 572 -1.80 12.80 24.54
CA GLU A 572 -1.72 13.85 25.56
C GLU A 572 -0.49 14.71 25.35
N CYS A 573 0.66 14.07 25.04
CA CYS A 573 1.89 14.77 24.76
C CYS A 573 1.75 15.67 23.52
N ARG A 574 1.18 15.13 22.45
CA ARG A 574 0.88 15.86 21.22
C ARG A 574 -0.01 17.08 21.50
N ALA A 575 -1.12 16.89 22.21
CA ALA A 575 -2.05 17.96 22.53
C ALA A 575 -1.39 19.07 23.39
N ALA A 576 -0.54 18.69 24.35
CA ALA A 576 0.17 19.65 25.19
C ALA A 576 1.19 20.48 24.37
N ILE A 577 1.96 19.83 23.48
CA ILE A 577 2.94 20.53 22.62
C ILE A 577 2.23 21.41 21.58
N GLU A 578 1.11 20.96 20.99
CA GLU A 578 0.30 21.76 20.07
C GLU A 578 -0.28 23.00 20.78
N LYS A 579 -0.66 22.87 22.04
CA LYS A 579 -1.11 24.02 22.87
C LYS A 579 0.02 25.01 23.10
N LEU A 580 1.21 24.55 23.51
CA LEU A 580 2.39 25.41 23.67
C LEU A 580 2.74 26.13 22.37
N HIS A 581 2.65 25.45 21.24
CA HIS A 581 2.92 26.03 19.93
C HIS A 581 1.94 27.17 19.62
N LYS A 582 0.63 26.97 19.83
CA LYS A 582 -0.39 27.99 19.61
C LYS A 582 -0.20 29.23 20.48
N GLU A 583 0.26 29.03 21.72
CA GLU A 583 0.45 30.12 22.68
C GLU A 583 1.72 30.95 22.37
N GLU A 584 2.80 30.31 21.92
CA GLU A 584 4.09 30.98 21.79
C GLU A 584 4.49 31.33 20.35
N PHE A 585 4.12 30.48 19.41
CA PHE A 585 4.52 30.61 18.00
C PHE A 585 3.36 30.40 17.04
N PRO A 586 2.24 31.15 17.17
CA PRO A 586 1.02 30.92 16.37
C PRO A 586 1.27 31.01 14.85
N ASN A 587 2.31 31.76 14.45
CA ASN A 587 2.67 31.98 13.04
C ASN A 587 3.86 31.12 12.55
N ALA A 588 4.41 30.24 13.40
CA ALA A 588 5.50 29.35 13.00
C ALA A 588 4.92 28.01 12.52
N TYR A 589 5.52 27.42 11.49
CA TYR A 589 5.18 26.07 11.11
C TYR A 589 5.84 25.07 12.06
N MET A 590 5.03 24.20 12.67
CA MET A 590 5.50 23.11 13.53
C MET A 590 5.25 21.78 12.87
N ARG A 591 6.26 20.94 12.79
CA ARG A 591 6.15 19.53 12.48
C ARG A 591 6.38 18.72 13.76
N LEU A 592 5.35 17.99 14.18
CA LEU A 592 5.40 17.13 15.36
C LEU A 592 5.04 15.70 14.92
N PHE A 593 5.88 14.73 15.23
CA PHE A 593 5.65 13.33 14.88
C PHE A 593 6.28 12.36 15.87
N ASN A 594 5.80 11.13 15.85
CA ASN A 594 6.33 9.99 16.57
C ASN A 594 7.15 9.14 15.60
N GLU A 595 8.38 8.79 15.95
CA GLU A 595 9.30 8.04 15.09
C GLU A 595 8.78 6.63 14.77
N GLU A 596 8.10 5.97 15.69
CA GLU A 596 7.49 4.68 15.46
C GLU A 596 6.35 4.77 14.43
N GLU A 597 5.50 5.79 14.53
CA GLU A 597 4.44 6.03 13.54
C GLU A 597 5.02 6.32 12.16
N GLU A 598 6.10 7.11 12.08
CA GLU A 598 6.79 7.41 10.82
C GLU A 598 7.42 6.15 10.22
N TYR A 599 8.05 5.30 11.02
CA TYR A 599 8.55 4.01 10.54
C TYR A 599 7.42 3.11 10.02
N ASN A 600 6.31 3.06 10.74
CA ASN A 600 5.15 2.26 10.36
C ASN A 600 4.47 2.76 9.08
N LYS A 601 4.65 4.03 8.68
CA LYS A 601 4.18 4.54 7.37
C LYS A 601 4.81 3.76 6.21
N HIS A 602 6.06 3.31 6.34
CA HIS A 602 6.71 2.48 5.32
C HIS A 602 6.05 1.10 5.15
N LEU A 603 5.32 0.61 6.15
CA LEU A 603 4.62 -0.68 6.13
C LEU A 603 3.11 -0.54 5.88
N ARG A 604 2.63 0.69 5.61
CA ARG A 604 1.19 0.97 5.50
C ARG A 604 0.53 0.24 4.34
N SER A 605 1.24 0.12 3.22
CA SER A 605 0.76 -0.61 2.03
C SER A 605 0.58 -2.10 2.32
N GLU A 606 1.55 -2.69 2.99
CA GLU A 606 1.56 -4.09 3.38
C GLU A 606 0.50 -4.38 4.45
N ASP A 607 0.34 -3.49 5.41
CA ASP A 607 -0.71 -3.59 6.42
C ASP A 607 -2.10 -3.55 5.79
N ALA A 608 -2.34 -2.64 4.85
CA ALA A 608 -3.58 -2.57 4.08
C ALA A 608 -3.82 -3.84 3.25
N LEU A 609 -2.78 -4.35 2.59
CA LEU A 609 -2.84 -5.60 1.82
C LEU A 609 -3.18 -6.79 2.73
N MET A 610 -2.50 -6.91 3.88
CA MET A 610 -2.76 -7.98 4.87
C MET A 610 -4.21 -7.94 5.35
N LYS A 611 -4.71 -6.77 5.71
CA LYS A 611 -6.08 -6.58 6.17
C LYS A 611 -7.10 -7.01 5.11
N LEU A 612 -6.86 -6.63 3.87
CA LEU A 612 -7.73 -6.98 2.76
C LEU A 612 -7.69 -8.49 2.45
N LEU A 613 -6.50 -9.10 2.41
CA LEU A 613 -6.36 -10.55 2.23
C LEU A 613 -7.00 -11.32 3.38
N GLY A 614 -6.92 -10.82 4.61
CA GLY A 614 -7.62 -11.37 5.78
C GLY A 614 -9.13 -11.36 5.59
N PHE A 615 -9.69 -10.25 5.13
CA PHE A 615 -11.10 -10.13 4.81
C PHE A 615 -11.52 -11.08 3.68
N VAL A 616 -10.76 -11.13 2.59
CA VAL A 616 -11.00 -12.07 1.47
C VAL A 616 -10.93 -13.51 1.94
N SER A 617 -9.96 -13.85 2.78
CA SER A 617 -9.83 -15.20 3.38
C SER A 617 -11.05 -15.58 4.17
N LEU A 618 -11.56 -14.67 5.00
CA LEU A 618 -12.79 -14.89 5.79
C LEU A 618 -14.00 -15.14 4.86
N VAL A 619 -14.17 -14.33 3.83
CA VAL A 619 -15.25 -14.51 2.84
C VAL A 619 -15.12 -15.85 2.13
N CYS A 620 -13.91 -16.25 1.70
CA CYS A 620 -13.67 -17.53 1.06
C CYS A 620 -14.02 -18.72 1.99
N VAL A 621 -13.67 -18.63 3.28
CA VAL A 621 -14.03 -19.66 4.27
C VAL A 621 -15.55 -19.76 4.40
N ILE A 622 -16.25 -18.64 4.54
CA ILE A 622 -17.72 -18.60 4.64
C ILE A 622 -18.36 -19.26 3.40
N ILE A 623 -17.93 -18.87 2.19
CA ILE A 623 -18.42 -19.46 0.95
C ILE A 623 -18.16 -20.96 0.91
N SER A 624 -16.96 -21.41 1.34
CA SER A 624 -16.59 -22.82 1.38
C SER A 624 -17.44 -23.63 2.36
N VAL A 625 -17.71 -23.08 3.54
CA VAL A 625 -18.61 -23.70 4.53
C VAL A 625 -20.02 -23.88 3.97
N PHE A 626 -20.56 -22.84 3.34
CA PHE A 626 -21.87 -22.92 2.70
C PHE A 626 -21.89 -23.92 1.52
N GLY A 627 -20.83 -23.97 0.73
CA GLY A 627 -20.68 -24.94 -0.36
C GLY A 627 -20.68 -26.37 0.12
N VAL A 628 -19.86 -26.68 1.11
CA VAL A 628 -19.79 -28.01 1.73
C VAL A 628 -21.10 -28.36 2.41
N PHE A 629 -21.68 -27.46 3.22
CA PHE A 629 -22.97 -27.64 3.88
C PHE A 629 -24.08 -28.00 2.91
N SER A 630 -24.17 -27.30 1.79
CA SER A 630 -25.17 -27.53 0.76
C SER A 630 -25.01 -28.88 0.09
N LEU A 631 -23.76 -29.27 -0.19
CA LEU A 631 -23.48 -30.58 -0.78
C LEU A 631 -23.66 -31.75 0.16
N VAL A 632 -23.31 -31.58 1.43
CA VAL A 632 -23.60 -32.58 2.47
C VAL A 632 -25.11 -32.79 2.59
N THR A 633 -25.88 -31.68 2.58
CA THR A 633 -27.34 -31.74 2.60
C THR A 633 -27.88 -32.58 1.45
N LEU A 634 -27.47 -32.27 0.22
CA LEU A 634 -27.90 -32.99 -0.95
C LEU A 634 -27.44 -34.45 -0.96
N SER A 635 -26.20 -34.71 -0.54
CA SER A 635 -25.67 -36.08 -0.42
C SER A 635 -26.45 -36.90 0.62
N CYS A 636 -26.85 -36.29 1.73
CA CYS A 636 -27.73 -36.92 2.71
C CYS A 636 -29.11 -37.25 2.12
N GLU A 637 -29.70 -36.32 1.35
CA GLU A 637 -30.98 -36.52 0.68
C GLU A 637 -30.92 -37.64 -0.38
N GLN A 638 -29.85 -37.65 -1.19
CA GLN A 638 -29.66 -38.69 -2.20
C GLN A 638 -29.38 -40.06 -1.65
N ARG A 639 -28.68 -40.14 -0.48
CA ARG A 639 -28.34 -41.39 0.19
C ARG A 639 -29.27 -41.74 1.37
N GLN A 640 -30.45 -41.11 1.44
CA GLN A 640 -31.36 -41.23 2.55
C GLN A 640 -31.82 -42.67 2.78
N LYS A 641 -32.13 -43.42 1.71
CA LYS A 641 -32.48 -44.85 1.74
C LYS A 641 -31.29 -45.70 2.22
N GLU A 642 -30.07 -45.45 1.74
CA GLU A 642 -28.85 -46.14 2.17
C GLU A 642 -28.57 -45.90 3.66
N ILE A 643 -28.71 -44.65 4.13
CA ILE A 643 -28.57 -44.30 5.55
C ILE A 643 -29.62 -45.01 6.38
N ALA A 644 -30.87 -45.05 5.93
CA ALA A 644 -31.97 -45.77 6.63
C ALA A 644 -31.71 -47.28 6.74
N ILE A 645 -31.32 -47.92 5.63
CA ILE A 645 -30.98 -49.36 5.60
C ILE A 645 -29.81 -49.68 6.55
N ARG A 646 -28.76 -48.89 6.50
CA ARG A 646 -27.61 -49.07 7.42
C ARG A 646 -28.02 -48.89 8.86
N LYS A 647 -28.92 -47.96 9.16
CA LYS A 647 -29.41 -47.70 10.51
C LYS A 647 -30.28 -48.87 11.02
N VAL A 648 -31.14 -49.44 10.16
CA VAL A 648 -31.91 -50.66 10.48
C VAL A 648 -30.97 -51.85 10.75
N ASN A 649 -29.84 -51.93 10.04
CA ASN A 649 -28.81 -52.94 10.26
C ASN A 649 -27.85 -52.59 11.42
N GLY A 650 -28.22 -51.68 12.33
CA GLY A 650 -27.49 -51.39 13.56
C GLY A 650 -26.34 -50.39 13.44
N ALA A 651 -26.21 -49.67 12.32
CA ALA A 651 -25.16 -48.64 12.19
C ALA A 651 -25.45 -47.45 13.11
N GLN A 652 -24.47 -47.11 13.95
CA GLN A 652 -24.51 -45.94 14.84
C GLN A 652 -24.25 -44.63 13.99
N ILE A 653 -24.74 -43.51 14.50
CA ILE A 653 -24.56 -42.18 13.89
C ILE A 653 -23.08 -41.88 13.61
N ARG A 654 -22.18 -42.30 14.50
CA ARG A 654 -20.73 -42.12 14.32
C ARG A 654 -20.17 -42.82 13.07
N HIS A 655 -20.71 -43.94 12.65
CA HIS A 655 -20.29 -44.66 11.45
C HIS A 655 -20.72 -43.89 10.17
N ILE A 656 -21.89 -43.26 10.19
CA ILE A 656 -22.39 -42.44 9.10
C ILE A 656 -21.57 -41.14 9.01
N LEU A 657 -21.31 -40.49 10.15
CA LEU A 657 -20.45 -39.31 10.23
C LEU A 657 -19.03 -39.59 9.69
N HIS A 658 -18.44 -40.74 10.07
CA HIS A 658 -17.09 -41.11 9.60
C HIS A 658 -17.02 -41.27 8.08
N LEU A 659 -18.09 -41.82 7.45
CA LEU A 659 -18.15 -41.96 6.00
C LEU A 659 -18.09 -40.62 5.30
N PHE A 660 -18.92 -39.65 5.72
CA PHE A 660 -18.91 -38.31 5.16
C PHE A 660 -17.61 -37.59 5.47
N PHE A 661 -17.13 -37.65 6.68
CA PHE A 661 -15.87 -37.00 7.09
C PHE A 661 -14.69 -37.47 6.25
N ARG A 662 -14.55 -38.79 6.04
CA ARG A 662 -13.49 -39.35 5.19
C ARG A 662 -13.54 -38.82 3.78
N GLU A 663 -14.74 -38.70 3.20
CA GLU A 663 -14.93 -38.18 1.83
C GLU A 663 -14.48 -36.71 1.75
N TYR A 664 -14.92 -35.82 2.63
CA TYR A 664 -14.58 -34.41 2.59
C TYR A 664 -13.14 -34.13 3.05
N LEU A 665 -12.60 -34.91 3.98
CA LEU A 665 -11.20 -34.83 4.38
C LEU A 665 -10.27 -35.17 3.20
N LEU A 666 -10.63 -36.15 2.38
CA LEU A 666 -9.86 -36.49 1.17
C LEU A 666 -9.88 -35.31 0.19
N LEU A 667 -11.02 -34.63 -0.01
CA LEU A 667 -11.10 -33.44 -0.86
C LEU A 667 -10.24 -32.30 -0.31
N LEU A 668 -10.22 -32.11 1.02
CA LEU A 668 -9.38 -31.12 1.68
C LEU A 668 -7.88 -31.45 1.51
N ILE A 669 -7.49 -32.73 1.64
CA ILE A 669 -6.09 -33.14 1.39
C ILE A 669 -5.67 -32.83 -0.05
N ILE A 670 -6.52 -33.19 -1.03
CA ILE A 670 -6.24 -32.88 -2.44
C ILE A 670 -6.10 -31.37 -2.63
N ALA A 671 -6.98 -30.58 -2.03
CA ALA A 671 -6.93 -29.14 -2.10
C ALA A 671 -5.65 -28.58 -1.45
N ALA A 672 -5.24 -29.11 -0.31
CA ALA A 672 -4.03 -28.69 0.41
C ALA A 672 -2.75 -28.97 -0.40
N VAL A 673 -2.68 -30.14 -1.05
CA VAL A 673 -1.54 -30.51 -1.91
C VAL A 673 -1.37 -29.54 -3.09
N ILE A 674 -2.45 -28.92 -3.55
CA ILE A 674 -2.40 -27.91 -4.63
C ILE A 674 -2.16 -26.50 -4.04
N ALA A 675 -2.91 -26.13 -3.00
CA ALA A 675 -2.95 -24.79 -2.45
C ALA A 675 -1.62 -24.37 -1.81
N PHE A 676 -1.01 -25.27 -1.02
CA PHE A 676 0.19 -24.92 -0.27
C PHE A 676 1.43 -24.68 -1.14
N PRO A 677 1.73 -25.48 -2.17
CA PRO A 677 2.83 -25.16 -3.07
C PRO A 677 2.63 -23.86 -3.85
N VAL A 678 1.40 -23.59 -4.32
CA VAL A 678 1.07 -22.33 -5.01
C VAL A 678 1.20 -21.15 -4.05
N GLY A 679 0.64 -21.25 -2.85
CA GLY A 679 0.74 -20.23 -1.81
C GLY A 679 2.21 -19.96 -1.41
N TYR A 680 3.00 -21.03 -1.25
CA TYR A 680 4.43 -20.90 -0.96
C TYR A 680 5.18 -20.14 -2.07
N ALA A 681 4.97 -20.52 -3.34
CA ALA A 681 5.64 -19.86 -4.46
C ALA A 681 5.30 -18.36 -4.54
N VAL A 682 4.01 -18.00 -4.33
CA VAL A 682 3.56 -16.61 -4.31
C VAL A 682 4.18 -15.85 -3.14
N MET A 683 4.13 -16.42 -1.94
CA MET A 683 4.63 -15.75 -0.73
C MET A 683 6.14 -15.68 -0.69
N ARG A 684 6.85 -16.66 -1.21
CA ARG A 684 8.32 -16.64 -1.31
C ARG A 684 8.76 -15.47 -2.20
N LYS A 685 8.16 -15.32 -3.39
CA LYS A 685 8.44 -14.20 -4.29
C LYS A 685 8.13 -12.84 -3.65
N TRP A 686 7.09 -12.77 -2.80
CA TRP A 686 6.75 -11.54 -2.09
C TRP A 686 7.75 -11.24 -0.97
N ILE A 687 8.15 -12.24 -0.17
CA ILE A 687 9.13 -12.11 0.92
C ILE A 687 10.51 -11.71 0.37
N ASP A 688 10.89 -12.19 -0.82
CA ASP A 688 12.19 -11.89 -1.44
C ASP A 688 12.37 -10.39 -1.76
N ASN A 689 11.31 -9.58 -1.74
CA ASN A 689 11.41 -8.12 -1.84
C ASN A 689 11.93 -7.45 -0.55
N TYR A 690 12.05 -8.18 0.55
CA TYR A 690 12.50 -7.65 1.84
C TYR A 690 13.91 -8.11 2.14
N VAL A 691 14.73 -7.20 2.65
CA VAL A 691 16.10 -7.52 3.09
C VAL A 691 16.05 -8.42 4.34
N ARG A 692 15.11 -8.14 5.24
CA ARG A 692 14.88 -8.97 6.43
C ARG A 692 13.68 -9.87 6.23
N GLN A 693 13.91 -11.17 6.24
CA GLN A 693 12.93 -12.19 5.91
C GLN A 693 12.64 -13.11 7.08
N THR A 694 11.37 -13.47 7.26
CA THR A 694 10.98 -14.53 8.18
C THR A 694 10.92 -15.88 7.47
N ALA A 695 11.24 -16.97 8.18
CA ALA A 695 11.09 -18.31 7.65
C ALA A 695 9.60 -18.71 7.55
N ILE A 696 9.24 -19.46 6.51
CA ILE A 696 7.93 -20.08 6.35
C ILE A 696 7.99 -21.45 7.01
N ASP A 697 7.58 -21.55 8.27
CA ASP A 697 7.72 -22.76 9.06
C ASP A 697 6.68 -23.82 8.71
N GLY A 698 7.05 -25.09 8.89
CA GLY A 698 6.18 -26.24 8.61
C GLY A 698 4.89 -26.27 9.45
N TRP A 699 4.90 -25.73 10.67
CA TRP A 699 3.72 -25.67 11.52
C TRP A 699 2.57 -24.84 10.96
N ILE A 700 2.88 -23.83 10.12
CA ILE A 700 1.87 -22.98 9.47
C ILE A 700 0.95 -23.84 8.59
N TYR A 701 1.51 -24.76 7.81
CA TYR A 701 0.75 -25.67 6.95
C TYR A 701 -0.18 -26.57 7.76
N ILE A 702 0.36 -27.16 8.83
CA ILE A 702 -0.39 -28.05 9.72
C ILE A 702 -1.49 -27.29 10.44
N GLY A 703 -1.16 -26.11 11.00
CA GLY A 703 -2.12 -25.28 11.72
C GLY A 703 -3.31 -24.86 10.86
N ILE A 704 -3.04 -24.37 9.63
CA ILE A 704 -4.10 -23.98 8.69
C ILE A 704 -4.94 -25.18 8.29
N PHE A 705 -4.32 -26.32 7.96
CA PHE A 705 -5.03 -27.53 7.60
C PHE A 705 -5.97 -28.00 8.73
N VAL A 706 -5.48 -28.05 9.96
CA VAL A 706 -6.27 -28.47 11.13
C VAL A 706 -7.44 -27.51 11.39
N VAL A 707 -7.21 -26.20 11.34
CA VAL A 707 -8.30 -25.20 11.54
C VAL A 707 -9.39 -25.36 10.50
N VAL A 708 -9.01 -25.44 9.21
CA VAL A 708 -10.00 -25.62 8.13
C VAL A 708 -10.70 -26.97 8.24
N ALA A 709 -9.99 -28.06 8.59
CA ALA A 709 -10.58 -29.35 8.82
C ALA A 709 -11.63 -29.33 9.96
N ILE A 710 -11.36 -28.66 11.07
CA ILE A 710 -12.29 -28.49 12.20
C ILE A 710 -13.55 -27.72 11.73
N ILE A 711 -13.38 -26.60 11.00
CA ILE A 711 -14.51 -25.81 10.48
C ILE A 711 -15.40 -26.67 9.57
N LEU A 712 -14.80 -27.42 8.66
CA LEU A 712 -15.53 -28.33 7.77
C LEU A 712 -16.25 -29.44 8.55
N LEU A 713 -15.58 -30.02 9.52
CA LEU A 713 -16.13 -31.08 10.37
C LEU A 713 -17.36 -30.58 11.14
N LEU A 714 -17.28 -29.41 11.73
CA LEU A 714 -18.42 -28.79 12.43
C LEU A 714 -19.60 -28.54 11.49
N SER A 715 -19.35 -28.11 10.24
CA SER A 715 -20.41 -27.90 9.25
C SER A 715 -21.09 -29.20 8.81
N ILE A 716 -20.35 -30.31 8.76
CA ILE A 716 -20.85 -31.65 8.38
C ILE A 716 -21.65 -32.27 9.50
N ILE A 717 -21.16 -32.20 10.74
CA ILE A 717 -21.77 -32.87 11.92
C ILE A 717 -23.23 -32.50 12.08
N TRP A 718 -23.55 -31.21 12.03
CA TRP A 718 -24.91 -30.70 12.20
C TRP A 718 -25.90 -31.34 11.22
N ARG A 719 -25.50 -31.37 9.94
CA ARG A 719 -26.41 -31.87 8.86
C ARG A 719 -26.56 -33.40 8.87
N VAL A 720 -25.47 -34.14 9.00
CA VAL A 720 -25.48 -35.58 9.01
C VAL A 720 -26.22 -36.08 10.25
N TRP A 721 -26.02 -35.44 11.41
CA TRP A 721 -26.72 -35.75 12.63
C TRP A 721 -28.25 -35.55 12.51
N LYS A 722 -28.68 -34.44 11.88
CA LYS A 722 -30.11 -34.18 11.61
C LYS A 722 -30.70 -35.22 10.65
N ALA A 723 -29.98 -35.59 9.58
CA ALA A 723 -30.42 -36.61 8.63
C ALA A 723 -30.48 -38.02 9.29
N ALA A 724 -29.49 -38.36 10.10
CA ALA A 724 -29.43 -39.66 10.79
C ALA A 724 -30.46 -39.81 11.93
N ARG A 725 -31.06 -38.74 12.43
CA ARG A 725 -32.16 -38.76 13.41
C ARG A 725 -33.54 -39.04 12.81
N GLN A 726 -33.70 -38.92 11.51
CA GLN A 726 -34.99 -39.20 10.84
C GLN A 726 -35.38 -40.67 11.05
N ASN A 727 -36.72 -40.90 11.11
CA ASN A 727 -37.28 -42.24 11.35
C ASN A 727 -37.07 -43.11 10.08
N PRO A 728 -36.31 -44.23 10.17
CA PRO A 728 -36.07 -45.11 9.02
C PRO A 728 -37.35 -45.68 8.40
N ALA A 729 -38.37 -45.93 9.20
CA ALA A 729 -39.63 -46.50 8.74
C ALA A 729 -40.42 -45.57 7.81
N GLU A 730 -40.36 -44.24 8.09
CA GLU A 730 -41.03 -43.24 7.24
C GLU A 730 -40.29 -43.08 5.91
N ILE A 731 -38.96 -43.17 5.93
CA ILE A 731 -38.13 -43.03 4.71
C ILE A 731 -38.30 -44.20 3.76
N ILE A 732 -38.44 -45.43 4.31
CA ILE A 732 -38.64 -46.66 3.50
C ILE A 732 -40.05 -46.74 2.94
N LYS A 733 -41.03 -46.19 3.65
CA LYS A 733 -42.46 -46.19 3.29
C LYS A 733 -42.89 -45.09 2.34
N SER A 734 -42.10 -44.04 2.18
CA SER A 734 -42.42 -42.92 1.28
C SER A 734 -42.06 -43.26 -0.17
N GLU A 735 -42.89 -43.98 -0.85
CA GLU A 735 -42.96 -44.06 -2.32
C GLU A 735 -44.03 -43.17 -2.88
#